data_4cf7f64d87afe4f7e06e9cc9e2513f07
#
_entry.id   4cf7f64d87afe4f7e06e9cc9e2513f07
#
_cell.length_a   1.000
_cell.length_b   1.000
_cell.length_c   1.000
_cell.angle_alpha   90.00
_cell.angle_beta   90.00
_cell.angle_gamma   90.00
#
_symmetry.space_group_name_H-M   'P 1'
#
loop_
_entity.id
_entity.type
_entity.pdbx_description
1 polymer ?
#
loop_
_entity_poly.entity_id
_entity_poly.type
_entity_poly.pdbx_seq_one_letter_code
_entity_poly.pdbx_strand_id
1 'polypeptide(L)'
;LHLLDYAKFSEALEVPPEVTQDGLAAAADIDLRHFTQYARPLIDEELLRERTAHVKGSRQRRKVYDLTLKGQMAAHGLRDRLKAEPVPVRDAAGVREISLARLSEEIGGRLSLLALAQRADRGVLDLEALAVPERPSAVEVLADAPRIEGFVGRKAELEALTASAEGPRIFVVRGVAGIGKSSLGAKACEVMRGRCNLYWHGIRPWDTRTSVLAGLAEFLSALGRPGLRAVLVRGEAGVAAEVLREDLPGSRAFLVIDDAHHASGEVVQLLRFLKDTIAEAPDVRALVLTRQSLPFYDRRDVAIRKLVRELDLGGLAPNEVVDFLAAGQGVELTNLGRRLGGHPLFLELVRSAGHPSVRPDALRDVERFIEEEIYSDLSDPERTTLKAASMYRVPVPWGALLAAPAVTHDVVLALRNRALLRPAGDDAWQVHDTVRDFFAGIVTPSEREDLARFARAQLRDLAAKSQSEGHLGACVDYLSNALALTPPGDERVAVREHLGDAEERMGDLPAALIAYREALQDTADAEVRGRLHRKLATAFVMREQKEPAAEELDAGLRALGETASVERGWLGLVRFGIAWREEKWEEAQESVDEALRTFRDFRASDGQAQALHYIGKLQIDSPHGDLSLAQRSFEEALALACSLDDFELQVKIRTGMAHLLAYRLGDVEAAQRHIAAMEAMIDRLRDPHARRAFLMLQGWFYLELLADCETAEARFSEAQDLARRIHDPSTISAARYGLAFCDYFRGHLPKAREEFERLAGEMNAAGLSADAIECWWMAAECSLRLGDLSGFEEAAARVREPGLVTGAEARPFHVLALRGIERFLRGDREGSRAAFDDALRGAEQTGVVPDPALVGFLHFYYAVTLRVAGDDAAAEAHLKRVNEVLRAQHLQARLQLLPIAERELSESLRCASAPR
;
A
#
# COMPACT_ATOMS: atom_id res chain seq x y z
N LEU A 1 23.82 -14.08 12.92
CA LEU A 1 22.76 -13.08 13.06
C LEU A 1 22.54 -12.30 11.77
N HIS A 2 23.58 -11.72 11.17
CA HIS A 2 23.47 -10.94 9.93
C HIS A 2 22.72 -11.72 8.82
N LEU A 3 23.01 -12.99 8.63
CA LEU A 3 22.35 -13.82 7.62
C LEU A 3 20.85 -14.10 7.88
N LEU A 4 20.35 -13.88 9.09
CA LEU A 4 18.90 -13.98 9.34
C LEU A 4 18.09 -12.97 8.52
N ASP A 5 18.62 -11.76 8.36
CA ASP A 5 17.97 -10.69 7.60
C ASP A 5 17.94 -11.00 6.09
N TYR A 6 18.81 -11.93 5.66
CA TYR A 6 18.95 -12.37 4.27
C TYR A 6 18.45 -13.80 4.01
N ALA A 7 17.79 -14.44 4.97
CA ALA A 7 17.32 -15.82 4.84
C ALA A 7 16.38 -16.04 3.63
N LYS A 8 15.64 -15.02 3.22
CA LYS A 8 14.79 -15.02 2.02
C LYS A 8 15.53 -15.23 0.69
N PHE A 9 16.86 -15.05 0.67
CA PHE A 9 17.68 -15.24 -0.52
C PHE A 9 18.36 -16.62 -0.58
N SER A 10 18.09 -17.53 0.36
CA SER A 10 18.77 -18.83 0.49
C SER A 10 18.69 -19.72 -0.76
N GLU A 11 17.68 -19.53 -1.61
CA GLU A 11 17.51 -20.28 -2.86
C GLU A 11 17.48 -19.38 -4.11
N ALA A 12 17.71 -18.08 -3.93
CA ALA A 12 17.73 -17.13 -5.02
C ALA A 12 18.93 -17.34 -5.96
N LEU A 13 18.68 -17.21 -7.27
CA LEU A 13 19.75 -17.28 -8.29
C LEU A 13 20.66 -16.05 -8.25
N GLU A 14 20.12 -14.91 -7.86
CA GLU A 14 20.85 -13.66 -7.67
C GLU A 14 20.65 -13.18 -6.21
N VAL A 15 21.75 -12.84 -5.55
CA VAL A 15 21.77 -12.50 -4.13
C VAL A 15 22.45 -11.16 -3.90
N PRO A 16 22.12 -10.46 -2.82
CA PRO A 16 22.77 -9.21 -2.46
C PRO A 16 24.24 -9.45 -2.02
N PRO A 17 25.14 -8.44 -2.14
CA PRO A 17 26.55 -8.57 -1.80
C PRO A 17 26.81 -8.87 -0.31
N GLU A 18 25.87 -8.57 0.56
CA GLU A 18 25.94 -8.76 2.01
C GLU A 18 26.04 -10.24 2.42
N VAL A 19 25.62 -11.18 1.58
CA VAL A 19 25.74 -12.63 1.83
C VAL A 19 27.02 -13.24 1.25
N THR A 20 27.89 -12.43 0.63
CA THR A 20 29.21 -12.85 0.17
C THR A 20 30.22 -12.86 1.30
N GLN A 21 31.37 -13.46 1.06
CA GLN A 21 32.49 -13.45 2.00
C GLN A 21 32.88 -12.04 2.44
N ASP A 22 32.93 -11.08 1.48
CA ASP A 22 33.26 -9.68 1.75
C ASP A 22 32.20 -9.00 2.61
N GLY A 23 30.88 -9.21 2.27
CA GLY A 23 29.76 -8.65 3.01
C GLY A 23 29.66 -9.17 4.44
N LEU A 24 29.86 -10.48 4.62
CA LEU A 24 29.85 -11.11 5.94
C LEU A 24 31.03 -10.70 6.80
N ALA A 25 32.24 -10.59 6.22
CA ALA A 25 33.43 -10.13 6.92
C ALA A 25 33.25 -8.68 7.42
N ALA A 26 32.69 -7.82 6.56
CA ALA A 26 32.36 -6.42 6.92
C ALA A 26 31.29 -6.35 8.02
N ALA A 27 30.21 -7.13 7.91
CA ALA A 27 29.14 -7.15 8.92
C ALA A 27 29.59 -7.69 10.28
N ALA A 28 30.54 -8.62 10.29
CA ALA A 28 31.09 -9.18 11.51
C ALA A 28 32.30 -8.41 12.08
N ASP A 29 32.74 -7.36 11.39
CA ASP A 29 33.98 -6.58 11.73
C ASP A 29 35.22 -7.46 11.83
N ILE A 30 35.38 -8.39 10.89
CA ILE A 30 36.56 -9.28 10.80
C ILE A 30 37.34 -9.06 9.50
N ASP A 31 38.67 -9.23 9.59
CA ASP A 31 39.51 -9.14 8.39
C ASP A 31 39.16 -10.29 7.43
N LEU A 32 38.94 -9.96 6.16
CA LEU A 32 38.62 -10.90 5.09
C LEU A 32 39.56 -12.10 5.02
N ARG A 33 40.82 -11.89 5.33
CA ARG A 33 41.86 -12.95 5.36
C ARG A 33 41.58 -14.04 6.40
N HIS A 34 40.85 -13.69 7.45
CA HIS A 34 40.51 -14.60 8.53
C HIS A 34 39.09 -15.17 8.42
N PHE A 35 38.27 -14.70 7.47
CA PHE A 35 36.88 -15.10 7.32
C PHE A 35 36.69 -16.62 7.26
N THR A 36 37.52 -17.33 6.46
CA THR A 36 37.41 -18.77 6.29
C THR A 36 37.63 -19.53 7.60
N GLN A 37 38.45 -18.99 8.50
CA GLN A 37 38.72 -19.58 9.82
C GLN A 37 37.44 -19.59 10.69
N TYR A 38 36.55 -18.59 10.55
CA TYR A 38 35.31 -18.50 11.29
C TYR A 38 34.17 -19.21 10.55
N ALA A 39 34.12 -19.16 9.23
CA ALA A 39 33.07 -19.75 8.45
C ALA A 39 33.10 -21.29 8.42
N ARG A 40 34.30 -21.87 8.38
CA ARG A 40 34.51 -23.31 8.25
C ARG A 40 33.93 -24.12 9.41
N PRO A 41 34.14 -23.80 10.68
CA PRO A 41 33.48 -24.50 11.79
C PRO A 41 31.94 -24.45 11.70
N LEU A 42 31.38 -23.33 11.27
CA LEU A 42 29.92 -23.18 11.13
C LEU A 42 29.36 -24.03 9.97
N ILE A 43 30.19 -24.25 8.93
CA ILE A 43 29.82 -25.15 7.82
C ILE A 43 29.94 -26.62 8.28
N ASP A 44 31.01 -26.95 9.01
CA ASP A 44 31.25 -28.31 9.53
C ASP A 44 30.19 -28.72 10.55
N GLU A 45 29.63 -27.75 11.31
CA GLU A 45 28.50 -27.92 12.23
C GLU A 45 27.12 -27.90 11.53
N GLU A 46 27.09 -27.79 10.20
CA GLU A 46 25.87 -27.69 9.40
C GLU A 46 24.99 -26.47 9.77
N LEU A 47 25.58 -25.39 10.27
CA LEU A 47 24.87 -24.14 10.54
C LEU A 47 24.83 -23.22 9.31
N LEU A 48 25.92 -23.25 8.50
CA LEU A 48 26.02 -22.53 7.24
C LEU A 48 26.13 -23.48 6.06
N ARG A 49 25.64 -23.02 4.91
CA ARG A 49 25.82 -23.66 3.61
C ARG A 49 26.55 -22.70 2.68
N GLU A 50 27.64 -23.16 2.07
CA GLU A 50 28.32 -22.42 1.00
C GLU A 50 27.75 -22.85 -0.36
N ARG A 51 27.42 -21.90 -1.22
CA ARG A 51 27.06 -22.16 -2.62
C ARG A 51 27.62 -21.07 -3.53
N THR A 52 27.44 -21.21 -4.84
CA THR A 52 27.84 -20.21 -5.84
C THR A 52 26.61 -19.59 -6.48
N ALA A 53 26.46 -18.26 -6.38
CA ALA A 53 25.33 -17.52 -6.94
C ALA A 53 25.82 -16.27 -7.70
N HIS A 54 24.94 -15.70 -8.51
CA HIS A 54 25.15 -14.35 -9.04
C HIS A 54 24.95 -13.33 -7.92
N VAL A 55 25.88 -12.39 -7.82
CA VAL A 55 25.82 -11.32 -6.82
C VAL A 55 25.40 -10.04 -7.51
N LYS A 56 24.39 -9.35 -6.98
CA LYS A 56 23.87 -8.10 -7.51
C LYS A 56 24.99 -7.07 -7.70
N GLY A 57 25.15 -6.55 -8.92
CA GLY A 57 26.24 -5.64 -9.28
C GLY A 57 27.57 -6.31 -9.66
N SER A 58 27.66 -7.65 -9.69
CA SER A 58 28.85 -8.39 -10.13
C SER A 58 28.59 -9.15 -11.44
N ARG A 59 29.58 -9.11 -12.34
CA ARG A 59 29.54 -9.88 -13.60
C ARG A 59 29.88 -11.35 -13.45
N GLN A 60 30.38 -11.76 -12.28
CA GLN A 60 30.82 -13.13 -12.02
C GLN A 60 30.04 -13.76 -10.87
N ARG A 61 29.84 -15.07 -10.95
CA ARG A 61 29.32 -15.84 -9.82
C ARG A 61 30.36 -15.83 -8.69
N ARG A 62 29.90 -15.61 -7.46
CA ARG A 62 30.73 -15.61 -6.27
C ARG A 62 30.24 -16.65 -5.26
N LYS A 63 31.11 -17.02 -4.35
CA LYS A 63 30.75 -17.79 -3.17
C LYS A 63 29.87 -16.95 -2.26
N VAL A 64 28.75 -17.52 -1.87
CA VAL A 64 27.76 -16.93 -0.98
C VAL A 64 27.41 -17.92 0.12
N TYR A 65 26.93 -17.42 1.22
CA TYR A 65 26.68 -18.20 2.43
C TYR A 65 25.23 -18.03 2.85
N ASP A 66 24.56 -19.15 3.12
CA ASP A 66 23.19 -19.19 3.59
C ASP A 66 23.11 -19.93 4.92
N LEU A 67 22.13 -19.57 5.76
CA LEU A 67 21.80 -20.37 6.95
C LEU A 67 21.07 -21.65 6.54
N THR A 68 21.48 -22.79 7.10
CA THR A 68 20.66 -23.99 7.07
C THR A 68 19.46 -23.86 8.04
N LEU A 69 18.50 -24.78 8.02
CA LEU A 69 17.43 -24.77 9.01
C LEU A 69 17.96 -24.82 10.44
N LYS A 70 18.97 -25.67 10.70
CA LYS A 70 19.66 -25.75 11.98
C LYS A 70 20.37 -24.43 12.33
N GLY A 71 20.97 -23.79 11.32
CA GLY A 71 21.62 -22.47 11.44
C GLY A 71 20.61 -21.37 11.77
N GLN A 72 19.44 -21.38 11.16
CA GLN A 72 18.37 -20.42 11.46
C GLN A 72 17.90 -20.57 12.91
N MET A 73 17.63 -21.78 13.37
CA MET A 73 17.26 -22.05 14.76
C MET A 73 18.34 -21.57 15.76
N ALA A 74 19.61 -21.88 15.47
CA ALA A 74 20.72 -21.44 16.30
C ALA A 74 20.86 -19.91 16.32
N ALA A 75 20.67 -19.26 15.17
CA ALA A 75 20.76 -17.81 15.05
C ALA A 75 19.59 -17.10 15.75
N HIS A 76 18.37 -17.66 15.71
CA HIS A 76 17.23 -17.18 16.51
C HIS A 76 17.52 -17.30 18.01
N GLY A 77 17.96 -18.46 18.47
CA GLY A 77 18.34 -18.64 19.89
C GLY A 77 19.49 -17.72 20.35
N LEU A 78 20.44 -17.40 19.47
CA LEU A 78 21.50 -16.43 19.75
C LEU A 78 20.92 -15.01 19.84
N ARG A 79 20.02 -14.64 18.93
CA ARG A 79 19.35 -13.34 18.94
C ARG A 79 18.57 -13.10 20.23
N ASP A 80 17.84 -14.11 20.68
CA ASP A 80 17.05 -14.00 21.91
C ASP A 80 17.93 -13.90 23.16
N ARG A 81 19.05 -14.62 23.20
CA ARG A 81 20.06 -14.45 24.27
C ARG A 81 20.65 -13.06 24.29
N LEU A 82 21.06 -12.53 23.13
CA LEU A 82 21.63 -11.18 23.02
C LEU A 82 20.61 -10.10 23.40
N LYS A 83 19.34 -10.28 23.06
CA LYS A 83 18.27 -9.36 23.51
C LYS A 83 18.20 -9.23 25.03
N ALA A 84 18.39 -10.33 25.74
CA ALA A 84 18.33 -10.38 27.20
C ALA A 84 19.63 -9.93 27.90
N GLU A 85 20.72 -9.79 27.16
CA GLU A 85 22.05 -9.47 27.71
C GLU A 85 22.09 -8.07 28.30
N PRO A 86 22.45 -7.90 29.60
CA PRO A 86 22.58 -6.60 30.23
C PRO A 86 23.87 -5.91 29.75
N VAL A 87 23.73 -4.66 29.36
CA VAL A 87 24.86 -3.83 28.91
C VAL A 87 24.92 -2.53 29.69
N PRO A 88 26.11 -2.04 30.05
CA PRO A 88 26.27 -0.77 30.74
C PRO A 88 26.08 0.39 29.76
N VAL A 89 25.12 1.25 30.07
CA VAL A 89 24.76 2.43 29.25
C VAL A 89 24.90 3.68 30.12
N ARG A 90 25.54 4.69 29.56
CA ARG A 90 25.65 6.01 30.17
C ARG A 90 24.62 6.95 29.58
N ASP A 91 23.86 7.61 30.43
CA ASP A 91 22.96 8.72 30.14
C ASP A 91 23.23 9.93 31.05
N ALA A 92 22.39 10.98 30.95
CA ALA A 92 22.52 12.19 31.77
C ALA A 92 22.41 11.92 33.29
N ALA A 93 21.82 10.81 33.71
CA ALA A 93 21.67 10.44 35.12
C ALA A 93 22.82 9.56 35.64
N GLY A 94 23.71 9.05 34.78
CA GLY A 94 24.86 8.22 35.15
C GLY A 94 24.96 6.95 34.31
N VAL A 95 25.65 5.91 34.87
CA VAL A 95 25.79 4.61 34.21
C VAL A 95 24.77 3.64 34.81
N ARG A 96 23.95 3.02 33.96
CA ARG A 96 22.98 1.98 34.35
C ARG A 96 23.10 0.76 33.46
N GLU A 97 22.69 -0.38 33.96
CA GLU A 97 22.60 -1.61 33.18
C GLU A 97 21.20 -1.79 32.63
N ILE A 98 21.07 -1.98 31.33
CA ILE A 98 19.82 -2.31 30.65
C ILE A 98 20.03 -3.44 29.64
N SER A 99 18.99 -4.20 29.30
CA SER A 99 19.11 -5.23 28.28
C SER A 99 19.30 -4.62 26.90
N LEU A 100 20.02 -5.34 26.00
CA LEU A 100 20.19 -4.89 24.61
C LEU A 100 18.86 -4.68 23.89
N ALA A 101 17.81 -5.44 24.22
CA ALA A 101 16.48 -5.23 23.69
C ALA A 101 15.95 -3.84 24.08
N ARG A 102 16.00 -3.51 25.37
CA ARG A 102 15.53 -2.22 25.89
C ARG A 102 16.37 -1.06 25.36
N LEU A 103 17.68 -1.25 25.23
CA LEU A 103 18.56 -0.26 24.60
C LEU A 103 18.14 -0.03 23.14
N SER A 104 17.85 -1.09 22.38
CA SER A 104 17.40 -0.99 21.00
C SER A 104 16.08 -0.21 20.89
N GLU A 105 15.15 -0.40 21.83
CA GLU A 105 13.89 0.36 21.91
C GLU A 105 14.16 1.84 22.25
N GLU A 106 14.96 2.12 23.27
CA GLU A 106 15.29 3.50 23.68
C GLU A 106 15.97 4.33 22.59
N ILE A 107 16.73 3.67 21.69
CA ILE A 107 17.33 4.34 20.52
C ILE A 107 16.46 4.22 19.26
N GLY A 108 15.23 3.73 19.34
CA GLY A 108 14.28 3.63 18.22
C GLY A 108 14.66 2.58 17.16
N GLY A 109 15.37 1.50 17.51
CA GLY A 109 15.77 0.44 16.58
C GLY A 109 16.82 0.83 15.54
N ARG A 110 17.52 1.93 15.72
CA ARG A 110 18.45 2.57 14.76
C ARG A 110 19.66 1.74 14.42
N LEU A 111 20.10 0.90 15.34
CA LEU A 111 21.22 0.00 15.14
C LEU A 111 20.73 -1.43 15.24
N SER A 112 21.29 -2.29 14.38
CA SER A 112 21.02 -3.72 14.49
C SER A 112 21.51 -4.26 15.84
N LEU A 113 20.87 -5.31 16.33
CA LEU A 113 21.24 -5.95 17.59
C LEU A 113 22.71 -6.39 17.58
N LEU A 114 23.21 -6.83 16.42
CA LEU A 114 24.62 -7.18 16.21
C LEU A 114 25.53 -5.96 16.40
N ALA A 115 25.17 -4.81 15.81
CA ALA A 115 25.97 -3.59 15.93
C ALA A 115 25.98 -3.02 17.35
N LEU A 116 24.88 -3.21 18.09
CA LEU A 116 24.80 -2.84 19.51
C LEU A 116 25.67 -3.77 20.38
N ALA A 117 25.59 -5.09 20.15
CA ALA A 117 26.39 -6.06 20.88
C ALA A 117 27.89 -5.84 20.65
N GLN A 118 28.31 -5.61 19.40
CA GLN A 118 29.72 -5.30 19.07
C GLN A 118 30.25 -4.01 19.73
N ARG A 119 29.37 -3.02 19.91
CA ARG A 119 29.75 -1.77 20.61
C ARG A 119 29.77 -1.95 22.12
N ALA A 120 28.85 -2.74 22.66
CA ALA A 120 28.82 -3.07 24.08
C ALA A 120 30.07 -3.82 24.54
N ASP A 121 30.59 -4.70 23.69
CA ASP A 121 31.83 -5.44 23.96
C ASP A 121 33.09 -4.53 24.05
N ARG A 122 32.96 -3.31 23.53
CA ARG A 122 34.01 -2.27 23.59
C ARG A 122 33.94 -1.36 24.83
N GLY A 123 32.94 -1.52 25.69
CA GLY A 123 32.77 -0.77 26.94
C GLY A 123 31.41 -0.16 27.16
N VAL A 124 31.33 0.88 28.02
CA VAL A 124 30.08 1.58 28.35
C VAL A 124 29.56 2.32 27.13
N LEU A 125 28.32 2.04 26.75
CA LEU A 125 27.63 2.71 25.65
C LEU A 125 27.12 4.08 26.10
N ASP A 126 27.42 5.12 25.35
CA ASP A 126 26.95 6.48 25.62
C ASP A 126 25.65 6.72 24.85
N LEU A 127 24.53 6.89 25.58
CA LEU A 127 23.22 7.06 25.01
C LEU A 127 23.10 8.37 24.22
N GLU A 128 23.77 9.43 24.66
CA GLU A 128 23.77 10.71 23.94
C GLU A 128 24.57 10.61 22.63
N ALA A 129 25.65 9.85 22.62
CA ALA A 129 26.42 9.58 21.41
C ALA A 129 25.68 8.62 20.43
N LEU A 130 24.84 7.73 20.96
CA LEU A 130 23.96 6.86 20.18
C LEU A 130 22.68 7.58 19.73
N ALA A 131 22.22 8.56 20.52
CA ALA A 131 21.08 9.43 20.23
C ALA A 131 21.48 10.63 19.38
N VAL A 132 22.18 10.43 18.26
CA VAL A 132 22.30 11.47 17.24
C VAL A 132 20.88 11.82 16.81
N PRO A 133 20.44 13.09 16.86
CA PRO A 133 19.09 13.45 16.49
C PRO A 133 18.82 13.00 15.06
N GLU A 134 17.96 12.01 14.89
CA GLU A 134 17.47 11.65 13.57
C GLU A 134 16.74 12.87 12.99
N ARG A 135 17.22 13.32 11.84
CA ARG A 135 16.29 13.82 10.84
C ARG A 135 15.37 12.62 10.54
N PRO A 136 14.03 12.76 10.64
CA PRO A 136 13.13 11.69 10.26
C PRO A 136 13.58 11.16 8.91
N SER A 137 13.66 9.85 8.74
CA SER A 137 14.14 9.24 7.50
C SER A 137 13.34 9.85 6.35
N ALA A 138 14.00 10.57 5.46
CA ALA A 138 13.31 11.30 4.40
C ALA A 138 12.52 10.28 3.57
N VAL A 139 11.23 10.54 3.37
CA VAL A 139 10.38 9.71 2.52
C VAL A 139 10.83 9.88 1.08
N GLU A 140 11.10 8.79 0.40
CA GLU A 140 11.52 8.76 -1.00
C GLU A 140 10.55 7.91 -1.82
N VAL A 141 9.85 8.53 -2.76
CA VAL A 141 8.99 7.88 -3.76
C VAL A 141 9.61 8.16 -5.12
N LEU A 142 10.52 7.30 -5.56
CA LEU A 142 11.37 7.48 -6.74
C LEU A 142 11.26 6.30 -7.72
N ALA A 143 10.16 5.57 -7.72
CA ALA A 143 9.99 4.38 -8.57
C ALA A 143 10.12 4.69 -10.07
N ASP A 144 9.62 5.85 -10.52
CA ASP A 144 9.68 6.29 -11.91
C ASP A 144 11.00 7.00 -12.27
N ALA A 145 11.87 7.27 -11.29
CA ALA A 145 13.13 7.97 -11.54
C ALA A 145 14.12 7.07 -12.30
N PRO A 146 14.78 7.58 -13.37
CA PRO A 146 15.76 6.79 -14.10
C PRO A 146 16.99 6.49 -13.24
N ARG A 147 17.54 5.30 -13.38
CA ARG A 147 18.85 4.98 -12.80
C ARG A 147 19.93 5.72 -13.57
N ILE A 148 20.83 6.39 -12.84
CA ILE A 148 21.93 7.16 -13.43
C ILE A 148 23.19 6.31 -13.42
N GLU A 149 23.74 6.06 -14.62
CA GLU A 149 25.06 5.48 -14.80
C GLU A 149 25.95 6.52 -15.49
N GLY A 150 26.99 6.99 -14.80
CA GLY A 150 28.00 7.86 -15.41
C GLY A 150 27.54 9.28 -15.73
N PHE A 151 26.89 9.98 -14.79
CA PHE A 151 26.50 11.39 -14.96
C PHE A 151 27.71 12.32 -15.05
N VAL A 152 27.81 13.11 -16.10
CA VAL A 152 28.93 14.03 -16.37
C VAL A 152 28.41 15.45 -16.58
N GLY A 153 29.14 16.42 -16.01
CA GLY A 153 28.88 17.84 -16.23
C GLY A 153 27.66 18.41 -15.50
N ARG A 154 27.05 19.43 -16.06
CA ARG A 154 25.82 20.07 -15.57
C ARG A 154 25.91 20.67 -14.16
N LYS A 155 27.13 21.06 -13.72
CA LYS A 155 27.34 21.55 -12.35
C LYS A 155 26.53 22.81 -12.05
N ALA A 156 26.50 23.75 -12.99
CA ALA A 156 25.79 25.02 -12.82
C ALA A 156 24.27 24.83 -12.73
N GLU A 157 23.72 23.94 -13.58
CA GLU A 157 22.29 23.60 -13.55
C GLU A 157 21.95 22.86 -12.25
N LEU A 158 22.77 21.90 -11.84
CA LEU A 158 22.58 21.14 -10.60
C LEU A 158 22.66 22.06 -9.37
N GLU A 159 23.63 22.96 -9.30
CA GLU A 159 23.74 23.96 -8.25
C GLU A 159 22.51 24.87 -8.21
N ALA A 160 22.03 25.32 -9.37
CA ALA A 160 20.81 26.12 -9.46
C ALA A 160 19.57 25.41 -8.92
N LEU A 161 19.42 24.09 -9.20
CA LEU A 161 18.31 23.27 -8.75
C LEU A 161 18.37 22.94 -7.26
N THR A 162 19.57 22.79 -6.69
CA THR A 162 19.80 22.30 -5.33
C THR A 162 20.23 23.39 -4.33
N ALA A 163 20.43 24.64 -4.79
CA ALA A 163 20.78 25.77 -3.94
C ALA A 163 19.76 26.02 -2.82
N SER A 164 20.17 26.70 -1.74
CA SER A 164 19.38 26.88 -0.52
C SER A 164 18.10 27.71 -0.69
N ALA A 165 17.27 27.77 0.37
CA ALA A 165 15.87 28.17 0.41
C ALA A 165 15.49 29.56 -0.13
N GLU A 166 16.40 30.44 -0.37
CA GLU A 166 16.14 31.80 -0.88
C GLU A 166 16.18 31.81 -2.41
N GLY A 167 15.05 31.61 -3.08
CA GLY A 167 14.99 31.66 -4.56
C GLY A 167 13.71 31.05 -5.13
N PRO A 168 13.69 30.87 -6.47
CA PRO A 168 12.56 30.23 -7.14
C PRO A 168 12.26 28.85 -6.57
N ARG A 169 10.97 28.57 -6.37
CA ARG A 169 10.53 27.28 -5.80
C ARG A 169 10.14 26.26 -6.88
N ILE A 170 9.86 26.72 -8.08
CA ILE A 170 9.50 25.88 -9.20
C ILE A 170 10.53 26.09 -10.31
N PHE A 171 11.15 25.01 -10.73
CA PHE A 171 12.08 24.98 -11.85
C PHE A 171 11.41 24.25 -13.02
N VAL A 172 11.42 24.88 -14.17
CA VAL A 172 10.93 24.29 -15.43
C VAL A 172 12.13 24.09 -16.34
N VAL A 173 12.58 22.84 -16.47
CA VAL A 173 13.70 22.48 -17.33
C VAL A 173 13.13 22.05 -18.69
N ARG A 174 13.45 22.86 -19.71
CA ARG A 174 13.05 22.60 -21.09
C ARG A 174 14.24 22.11 -21.92
N GLY A 175 14.00 21.29 -22.88
CA GLY A 175 15.02 20.87 -23.83
C GLY A 175 14.55 19.72 -24.73
N VAL A 176 15.24 19.51 -25.82
CA VAL A 176 14.92 18.47 -26.80
C VAL A 176 15.00 17.06 -26.17
N ALA A 177 14.41 16.10 -26.85
CA ALA A 177 14.46 14.70 -26.41
C ALA A 177 15.93 14.22 -26.34
N GLY A 178 16.29 13.42 -25.35
CA GLY A 178 17.64 12.88 -25.20
C GLY A 178 18.71 13.84 -24.67
N ILE A 179 18.39 15.12 -24.37
CA ILE A 179 19.34 16.12 -23.85
C ILE A 179 19.76 15.90 -22.39
N GLY A 180 19.15 14.95 -21.68
CA GLY A 180 19.51 14.58 -20.32
C GLY A 180 18.69 15.26 -19.22
N LYS A 181 17.44 15.70 -19.49
CA LYS A 181 16.54 16.30 -18.49
C LYS A 181 16.26 15.38 -17.32
N SER A 182 15.78 14.17 -17.59
CA SER A 182 15.47 13.17 -16.55
C SER A 182 16.70 12.75 -15.75
N SER A 183 17.88 12.63 -16.41
CA SER A 183 19.15 12.35 -15.73
C SER A 183 19.56 13.51 -14.80
N LEU A 184 19.34 14.76 -15.20
CA LEU A 184 19.59 15.93 -14.36
C LEU A 184 18.65 15.96 -13.14
N GLY A 185 17.36 15.67 -13.35
CA GLY A 185 16.36 15.56 -12.27
C GLY A 185 16.71 14.48 -11.26
N ALA A 186 17.08 13.28 -11.75
CA ALA A 186 17.47 12.16 -10.90
C ALA A 186 18.75 12.48 -10.12
N LYS A 187 19.73 13.18 -10.75
CA LYS A 187 20.94 13.64 -10.04
C LYS A 187 20.63 14.70 -8.99
N ALA A 188 19.67 15.58 -9.26
CA ALA A 188 19.20 16.55 -8.26
C ALA A 188 18.56 15.83 -7.06
N CYS A 189 17.76 14.78 -7.28
CA CYS A 189 17.23 13.92 -6.20
C CYS A 189 18.35 13.28 -5.37
N GLU A 190 19.40 12.74 -6.01
CA GLU A 190 20.55 12.19 -5.26
C GLU A 190 21.21 13.23 -4.34
N VAL A 191 21.42 14.46 -4.85
CA VAL A 191 22.00 15.55 -4.05
C VAL A 191 21.08 16.00 -2.92
N MET A 192 19.75 15.94 -3.13
CA MET A 192 18.75 16.33 -2.14
C MET A 192 18.41 15.21 -1.15
N ARG A 193 18.90 14.00 -1.37
CA ARG A 193 18.68 12.86 -0.49
C ARG A 193 19.09 13.15 0.95
N GLY A 194 18.22 12.80 1.90
CA GLY A 194 18.41 13.09 3.33
C GLY A 194 18.27 14.58 3.73
N ARG A 195 18.02 15.50 2.79
CA ARG A 195 17.80 16.93 3.07
C ARG A 195 16.32 17.29 3.06
N CYS A 196 15.52 16.60 2.24
CA CYS A 196 14.08 16.78 2.09
C CYS A 196 13.43 15.47 1.66
N ASN A 197 12.11 15.45 1.67
CA ASN A 197 11.31 14.34 1.15
C ASN A 197 11.28 14.41 -0.38
N LEU A 198 11.41 13.28 -1.06
CA LEU A 198 11.56 13.19 -2.51
C LEU A 198 10.37 12.47 -3.13
N TYR A 199 9.79 13.11 -4.14
CA TYR A 199 8.72 12.53 -4.95
C TYR A 199 9.06 12.66 -6.42
N TRP A 200 8.88 11.59 -7.20
CA TRP A 200 9.04 11.58 -8.64
C TRP A 200 7.80 10.98 -9.31
N HIS A 201 7.29 11.67 -10.31
CA HIS A 201 6.21 11.18 -11.15
C HIS A 201 6.51 11.49 -12.62
N GLY A 202 6.57 10.45 -13.46
CA GLY A 202 6.69 10.58 -14.90
C GLY A 202 5.29 10.65 -15.53
N ILE A 203 4.94 11.79 -16.12
CA ILE A 203 3.63 11.96 -16.79
C ILE A 203 3.57 11.08 -18.04
N ARG A 204 2.57 10.21 -18.09
CA ARG A 204 2.28 9.31 -19.19
C ARG A 204 1.14 9.87 -20.07
N PRO A 205 1.04 9.51 -21.36
CA PRO A 205 -0.01 10.03 -22.25
C PRO A 205 -1.44 9.74 -21.80
N TRP A 206 -1.61 8.73 -20.94
CA TRP A 206 -2.90 8.31 -20.36
C TRP A 206 -3.14 8.80 -18.94
N ASP A 207 -2.21 9.57 -18.36
CA ASP A 207 -2.40 10.10 -17.02
C ASP A 207 -3.58 11.07 -16.96
N THR A 208 -4.41 10.86 -15.96
CA THR A 208 -5.53 11.72 -15.61
C THR A 208 -5.16 12.61 -14.41
N ARG A 209 -5.97 13.62 -14.15
CA ARG A 209 -5.86 14.41 -12.91
C ARG A 209 -5.87 13.53 -11.67
N THR A 210 -6.69 12.48 -11.67
CA THR A 210 -6.87 11.59 -10.54
C THR A 210 -5.66 10.69 -10.31
N SER A 211 -5.04 10.13 -11.37
CA SER A 211 -3.84 9.30 -11.24
C SER A 211 -2.66 10.07 -10.65
N VAL A 212 -2.44 11.30 -11.09
CA VAL A 212 -1.38 12.17 -10.55
C VAL A 212 -1.65 12.54 -9.10
N LEU A 213 -2.91 12.86 -8.74
CA LEU A 213 -3.31 13.14 -7.36
C LEU A 213 -3.16 11.90 -6.46
N ALA A 214 -3.43 10.71 -6.97
CA ALA A 214 -3.26 9.46 -6.21
C ALA A 214 -1.79 9.25 -5.84
N GLY A 215 -0.86 9.43 -6.77
CA GLY A 215 0.58 9.35 -6.47
C GLY A 215 1.03 10.38 -5.42
N LEU A 216 0.53 11.61 -5.51
CA LEU A 216 0.81 12.65 -4.49
C LEU A 216 0.18 12.29 -3.13
N ALA A 217 -1.02 11.72 -3.12
CA ALA A 217 -1.70 11.29 -1.92
C ALA A 217 -0.96 10.16 -1.20
N GLU A 218 -0.37 9.21 -1.93
CA GLU A 218 0.49 8.17 -1.36
C GLU A 218 1.74 8.76 -0.72
N PHE A 219 2.40 9.67 -1.42
CA PHE A 219 3.57 10.36 -0.90
C PHE A 219 3.24 11.14 0.38
N LEU A 220 2.16 11.94 0.39
CA LEU A 220 1.73 12.69 1.58
C LEU A 220 1.29 11.77 2.72
N SER A 221 0.63 10.65 2.42
CA SER A 221 0.26 9.66 3.43
C SER A 221 1.49 9.02 4.08
N ALA A 222 2.55 8.74 3.30
CA ALA A 222 3.82 8.24 3.83
C ALA A 222 4.50 9.25 4.77
N LEU A 223 4.17 10.55 4.63
CA LEU A 223 4.60 11.64 5.52
C LEU A 223 3.69 11.82 6.76
N GLY A 224 2.70 10.95 6.95
CA GLY A 224 1.72 11.07 8.02
C GLY A 224 0.62 12.12 7.75
N ARG A 225 0.36 12.44 6.47
CA ARG A 225 -0.65 13.42 6.01
C ARG A 225 -1.67 12.75 5.09
N PRO A 226 -2.61 11.99 5.64
CA PRO A 226 -3.53 11.16 4.86
C PRO A 226 -4.74 11.92 4.27
N GLY A 227 -4.88 13.23 4.50
CA GLY A 227 -6.06 14.02 4.14
C GLY A 227 -6.41 13.92 2.65
N LEU A 228 -5.44 14.14 1.75
CA LEU A 228 -5.65 14.02 0.31
C LEU A 228 -6.10 12.61 -0.09
N ARG A 229 -5.51 11.58 0.50
CA ARG A 229 -5.88 10.19 0.23
C ARG A 229 -7.31 9.89 0.70
N ALA A 230 -7.68 10.36 1.89
CA ALA A 230 -9.03 10.17 2.43
C ALA A 230 -10.11 10.77 1.50
N VAL A 231 -9.84 11.95 0.95
CA VAL A 231 -10.76 12.62 0.01
C VAL A 231 -10.86 11.88 -1.33
N LEU A 232 -9.74 11.38 -1.85
CA LEU A 232 -9.75 10.61 -3.10
C LEU A 232 -10.50 9.28 -2.94
N VAL A 233 -10.32 8.59 -1.82
CA VAL A 233 -11.06 7.35 -1.50
C VAL A 233 -12.57 7.62 -1.43
N ARG A 234 -12.99 8.75 -0.86
CA ARG A 234 -14.42 9.15 -0.82
C ARG A 234 -14.97 9.63 -2.17
N GLY A 235 -14.12 9.82 -3.19
CA GLY A 235 -14.50 10.31 -4.51
C GLY A 235 -14.86 11.79 -4.57
N GLU A 236 -14.53 12.54 -3.56
CA GLU A 236 -14.72 13.98 -3.46
C GLU A 236 -13.64 14.76 -4.22
N ALA A 237 -13.38 14.40 -5.48
CA ALA A 237 -12.33 15.01 -6.29
C ALA A 237 -12.43 16.55 -6.40
N GLY A 238 -13.62 17.11 -6.14
CA GLY A 238 -13.83 18.56 -6.04
C GLY A 238 -13.08 19.22 -4.87
N VAL A 239 -12.96 18.51 -3.74
CA VAL A 239 -12.34 18.99 -2.50
C VAL A 239 -10.83 18.66 -2.45
N ALA A 240 -10.38 17.72 -3.30
CA ALA A 240 -8.97 17.29 -3.32
C ALA A 240 -7.96 18.45 -3.46
N ALA A 241 -8.33 19.51 -4.14
CA ALA A 241 -7.51 20.69 -4.30
C ALA A 241 -7.34 21.46 -2.98
N GLU A 242 -8.39 21.60 -2.18
CA GLU A 242 -8.32 22.29 -0.88
C GLU A 242 -7.47 21.51 0.10
N VAL A 243 -7.69 20.19 0.19
CA VAL A 243 -6.92 19.31 1.06
C VAL A 243 -5.43 19.26 0.65
N LEU A 244 -5.12 19.26 -0.65
CA LEU A 244 -3.73 19.35 -1.10
C LEU A 244 -3.07 20.64 -0.65
N ARG A 245 -3.83 21.77 -0.60
CA ARG A 245 -3.34 23.05 -0.09
C ARG A 245 -3.04 23.01 1.41
N GLU A 246 -3.73 22.16 2.17
CA GLU A 246 -3.48 21.97 3.59
C GLU A 246 -2.37 20.94 3.84
N ASP A 247 -2.35 19.82 3.11
CA ASP A 247 -1.44 18.71 3.34
C ASP A 247 -0.01 18.96 2.80
N LEU A 248 0.16 19.78 1.75
CA LEU A 248 1.46 19.99 1.12
C LEU A 248 2.41 20.92 1.91
N PRO A 249 1.97 22.05 2.51
CA PRO A 249 2.84 22.90 3.34
C PRO A 249 3.40 22.16 4.56
N GLY A 250 4.66 22.38 4.91
CA GLY A 250 5.34 21.68 5.99
C GLY A 250 5.82 20.27 5.64
N SER A 251 5.61 19.80 4.40
CA SER A 251 6.06 18.49 3.93
C SER A 251 7.57 18.45 3.64
N ARG A 252 8.24 19.59 3.51
CA ARG A 252 9.65 19.68 3.12
C ARG A 252 9.96 18.86 1.87
N ALA A 253 9.09 18.96 0.87
CA ALA A 253 9.13 18.11 -0.32
C ALA A 253 9.92 18.75 -1.48
N PHE A 254 10.62 17.89 -2.23
CA PHE A 254 11.12 18.14 -3.56
C PHE A 254 10.37 17.25 -4.55
N LEU A 255 9.49 17.84 -5.35
CA LEU A 255 8.59 17.17 -6.27
C LEU A 255 9.19 17.22 -7.67
N VAL A 256 9.41 16.08 -8.31
CA VAL A 256 9.84 16.00 -9.70
C VAL A 256 8.71 15.49 -10.57
N ILE A 257 8.32 16.29 -11.56
CA ILE A 257 7.32 15.93 -12.57
C ILE A 257 8.05 15.80 -13.90
N ASP A 258 8.27 14.58 -14.32
CA ASP A 258 8.98 14.30 -15.59
C ASP A 258 8.02 14.12 -16.74
N ASP A 259 8.54 14.25 -17.96
CA ASP A 259 7.79 14.15 -19.22
C ASP A 259 6.47 14.93 -19.27
N ALA A 260 6.46 16.09 -18.60
CA ALA A 260 5.26 16.91 -18.44
C ALA A 260 4.65 17.37 -19.80
N HIS A 261 5.37 17.22 -20.90
CA HIS A 261 4.84 17.49 -22.27
C HIS A 261 3.73 16.51 -22.70
N HIS A 262 3.54 15.40 -22.00
CA HIS A 262 2.42 14.48 -22.17
C HIS A 262 1.16 14.87 -21.37
N ALA A 263 1.25 15.92 -20.54
CA ALA A 263 0.14 16.34 -19.70
C ALA A 263 -1.11 16.70 -20.51
N SER A 264 -2.22 16.04 -20.21
CA SER A 264 -3.54 16.41 -20.72
C SER A 264 -3.98 17.78 -20.19
N GLY A 265 -5.05 18.36 -20.75
CA GLY A 265 -5.58 19.64 -20.28
C GLY A 265 -5.92 19.63 -18.77
N GLU A 266 -6.43 18.52 -18.26
CA GLU A 266 -6.75 18.36 -16.83
C GLU A 266 -5.49 18.29 -15.96
N VAL A 267 -4.47 17.60 -16.41
CA VAL A 267 -3.18 17.52 -15.71
C VAL A 267 -2.49 18.90 -15.72
N VAL A 268 -2.58 19.65 -16.82
CA VAL A 268 -2.08 21.05 -16.86
C VAL A 268 -2.82 21.94 -15.85
N GLN A 269 -4.13 21.76 -15.68
CA GLN A 269 -4.88 22.49 -14.65
C GLN A 269 -4.43 22.09 -13.24
N LEU A 270 -4.15 20.81 -13.00
CA LEU A 270 -3.59 20.34 -11.73
C LEU A 270 -2.20 20.96 -11.49
N LEU A 271 -1.32 20.99 -12.49
CA LEU A 271 -0.01 21.66 -12.36
C LEU A 271 -0.14 23.14 -12.05
N ARG A 272 -1.14 23.83 -12.60
CA ARG A 272 -1.44 25.23 -12.26
C ARG A 272 -1.83 25.37 -10.80
N PHE A 273 -2.73 24.50 -10.33
CA PHE A 273 -3.14 24.48 -8.94
C PHE A 273 -1.97 24.15 -8.00
N LEU A 274 -1.16 23.16 -8.33
CA LEU A 274 0.04 22.78 -7.58
C LEU A 274 1.04 23.96 -7.49
N LYS A 275 1.23 24.72 -8.58
CA LYS A 275 2.03 25.95 -8.59
C LYS A 275 1.51 26.98 -7.57
N ASP A 276 0.21 27.20 -7.54
CA ASP A 276 -0.39 28.16 -6.62
C ASP A 276 -0.25 27.70 -5.15
N THR A 277 -0.41 26.40 -4.89
CA THR A 277 -0.17 25.80 -3.56
C THR A 277 1.31 25.93 -3.14
N ILE A 278 2.26 25.65 -4.03
CA ILE A 278 3.70 25.82 -3.75
C ILE A 278 4.05 27.29 -3.50
N ALA A 279 3.34 28.24 -4.10
CA ALA A 279 3.51 29.65 -3.82
C ALA A 279 3.21 30.01 -2.35
N GLU A 280 2.37 29.26 -1.67
CA GLU A 280 2.01 29.40 -0.26
C GLU A 280 2.86 28.50 0.68
N ALA A 281 3.58 27.50 0.13
CA ALA A 281 4.38 26.52 0.86
C ALA A 281 5.89 26.79 0.71
N PRO A 282 6.54 27.54 1.62
CA PRO A 282 7.94 27.95 1.47
C PRO A 282 8.94 26.79 1.56
N ASP A 283 8.56 25.68 2.12
CA ASP A 283 9.37 24.47 2.32
C ASP A 283 9.26 23.45 1.19
N VAL A 284 8.40 23.71 0.19
CA VAL A 284 8.15 22.83 -0.95
C VAL A 284 8.79 23.40 -2.22
N ARG A 285 9.43 22.53 -2.99
CA ARG A 285 10.00 22.84 -4.29
C ARG A 285 9.50 21.86 -5.33
N ALA A 286 9.42 22.30 -6.59
CA ALA A 286 9.08 21.46 -7.71
C ALA A 286 10.06 21.62 -8.86
N LEU A 287 10.33 20.52 -9.54
CA LEU A 287 11.09 20.44 -10.78
C LEU A 287 10.19 19.82 -11.85
N VAL A 288 9.89 20.58 -12.90
CA VAL A 288 9.09 20.13 -14.02
C VAL A 288 9.99 19.99 -15.25
N LEU A 289 10.09 18.77 -15.77
CA LEU A 289 10.90 18.42 -16.93
C LEU A 289 9.99 18.29 -18.15
N THR A 290 10.28 19.04 -19.19
CA THR A 290 9.40 19.10 -20.36
C THR A 290 10.17 19.32 -21.66
N ARG A 291 9.57 18.96 -22.82
CA ARG A 291 10.13 19.26 -24.14
C ARG A 291 9.72 20.66 -24.64
N GLN A 292 8.58 21.18 -24.17
CA GLN A 292 7.98 22.43 -24.63
C GLN A 292 7.41 23.23 -23.45
N SER A 293 7.13 24.50 -23.68
CA SER A 293 6.47 25.33 -22.68
C SER A 293 5.05 24.84 -22.43
N LEU A 294 4.65 24.79 -21.16
CA LEU A 294 3.32 24.38 -20.73
C LEU A 294 2.56 25.57 -20.12
N PRO A 295 1.26 25.72 -20.37
CA PRO A 295 0.47 26.89 -19.95
C PRO A 295 -0.01 26.78 -18.49
N PHE A 296 0.78 26.22 -17.56
CA PHE A 296 0.44 26.17 -16.14
C PHE A 296 0.98 27.36 -15.33
N TYR A 297 1.90 28.18 -15.92
CA TYR A 297 2.47 29.40 -15.34
C TYR A 297 2.52 30.50 -16.40
N ASP A 298 2.71 31.76 -15.98
CA ASP A 298 2.79 32.91 -16.86
C ASP A 298 4.06 33.76 -16.60
N ARG A 299 4.23 34.84 -17.41
CA ARG A 299 5.36 35.73 -17.29
C ARG A 299 5.44 36.47 -15.94
N ARG A 300 4.32 36.63 -15.23
CA ARG A 300 4.29 37.27 -13.90
C ARG A 300 4.92 36.34 -12.88
N ASP A 301 4.68 35.02 -12.99
CA ASP A 301 5.28 34.04 -12.10
C ASP A 301 6.80 33.99 -12.24
N VAL A 302 7.34 34.25 -13.46
CA VAL A 302 8.78 34.27 -13.74
C VAL A 302 9.41 35.62 -13.35
N ALA A 303 8.88 36.74 -13.87
CA ALA A 303 9.54 38.05 -13.82
C ALA A 303 9.19 38.83 -12.55
N ILE A 304 7.93 38.73 -12.05
CA ILE A 304 7.45 39.57 -10.93
C ILE A 304 7.51 38.79 -9.62
N ARG A 305 6.85 37.60 -9.57
CA ARG A 305 6.78 36.79 -8.34
C ARG A 305 8.07 36.03 -8.07
N LYS A 306 8.91 35.86 -9.10
CA LYS A 306 10.13 35.02 -9.04
C LYS A 306 9.87 33.59 -8.48
N LEU A 307 8.66 33.10 -8.66
CA LEU A 307 8.22 31.79 -8.19
C LEU A 307 8.76 30.69 -9.10
N VAL A 308 8.73 30.94 -10.42
CA VAL A 308 9.13 30.00 -11.47
C VAL A 308 10.45 30.45 -12.09
N ARG A 309 11.39 29.50 -12.26
CA ARG A 309 12.61 29.71 -13.04
C ARG A 309 12.64 28.73 -14.20
N GLU A 310 12.76 29.26 -15.40
CA GLU A 310 12.95 28.49 -16.62
C GLU A 310 14.43 28.22 -16.84
N LEU A 311 14.77 26.99 -17.21
CA LEU A 311 16.12 26.56 -17.59
C LEU A 311 16.03 25.83 -18.94
N ASP A 312 16.61 26.42 -19.95
CA ASP A 312 16.73 25.79 -21.26
C ASP A 312 18.01 24.93 -21.29
N LEU A 313 17.82 23.60 -21.33
CA LEU A 313 18.92 22.64 -21.26
C LEU A 313 19.49 22.43 -22.67
N GLY A 314 20.69 22.93 -22.89
CA GLY A 314 21.47 22.73 -24.12
C GLY A 314 22.32 21.46 -24.07
N GLY A 315 23.18 21.26 -25.07
CA GLY A 315 24.18 20.19 -25.07
C GLY A 315 25.24 20.35 -23.95
N LEU A 316 26.01 19.31 -23.69
CA LEU A 316 27.16 19.35 -22.78
C LEU A 316 28.21 20.35 -23.30
N ALA A 317 28.86 21.07 -22.38
CA ALA A 317 29.93 21.97 -22.74
C ALA A 317 31.14 21.19 -23.33
N PRO A 318 32.01 21.81 -24.12
CA PRO A 318 33.12 21.12 -24.79
C PRO A 318 34.06 20.36 -23.86
N ASN A 319 34.30 20.85 -22.65
CA ASN A 319 35.05 20.14 -21.61
C ASN A 319 34.27 18.96 -21.03
N GLU A 320 32.95 19.08 -20.84
CA GLU A 320 32.09 18.00 -20.37
C GLU A 320 31.92 16.88 -21.43
N VAL A 321 31.98 17.23 -22.72
CA VAL A 321 32.02 16.24 -23.82
C VAL A 321 33.30 15.41 -23.73
N VAL A 322 34.44 16.04 -23.42
CA VAL A 322 35.70 15.34 -23.22
C VAL A 322 35.58 14.35 -22.04
N ASP A 323 35.04 14.83 -20.92
CA ASP A 323 34.85 14.01 -19.73
C ASP A 323 33.88 12.85 -19.98
N PHE A 324 32.82 13.07 -20.77
CA PHE A 324 31.83 12.04 -21.14
C PHE A 324 32.45 10.94 -22.03
N LEU A 325 33.36 11.31 -22.93
CA LEU A 325 34.03 10.41 -23.87
C LEU A 325 35.35 9.85 -23.34
N ALA A 326 35.92 10.43 -22.25
CA ALA A 326 37.30 10.24 -21.77
C ALA A 326 37.69 8.82 -21.31
N ALA A 327 36.77 7.88 -21.31
CA ALA A 327 37.11 6.47 -21.00
C ALA A 327 37.81 5.74 -22.17
N GLY A 328 38.79 6.37 -22.86
CA GLY A 328 39.74 5.68 -23.76
C GLY A 328 39.57 5.88 -25.27
N GLN A 329 38.91 6.94 -25.71
CA GLN A 329 38.63 7.16 -27.14
C GLN A 329 39.33 8.42 -27.69
N GLY A 330 39.92 8.35 -28.89
CA GLY A 330 40.83 9.33 -29.48
C GLY A 330 40.22 10.71 -29.80
N VAL A 331 41.11 11.65 -30.19
CA VAL A 331 40.85 13.03 -30.54
C VAL A 331 39.70 13.22 -31.57
N GLU A 332 39.51 12.25 -32.45
CA GLU A 332 38.44 12.30 -33.52
C GLU A 332 37.05 12.26 -32.94
N LEU A 333 36.78 11.39 -31.93
CA LEU A 333 35.48 11.28 -31.26
C LEU A 333 35.13 12.52 -30.43
N THR A 334 36.15 13.13 -29.82
CA THR A 334 35.96 14.40 -29.11
C THR A 334 35.57 15.54 -30.07
N ASN A 335 36.19 15.61 -31.23
CA ASN A 335 35.86 16.60 -32.25
C ASN A 335 34.45 16.36 -32.81
N LEU A 336 34.10 15.08 -33.03
CA LEU A 336 32.75 14.69 -33.43
C LEU A 336 31.73 15.08 -32.37
N GLY A 337 31.99 14.76 -31.08
CA GLY A 337 31.10 15.14 -29.98
C GLY A 337 30.86 16.64 -29.86
N ARG A 338 31.87 17.47 -30.11
CA ARG A 338 31.72 18.93 -30.21
C ARG A 338 30.85 19.34 -31.39
N ARG A 339 31.00 18.69 -32.55
CA ARG A 339 30.17 18.93 -33.73
C ARG A 339 28.74 18.50 -33.54
N LEU A 340 28.47 17.48 -32.73
CA LEU A 340 27.16 17.03 -32.32
C LEU A 340 26.52 17.96 -31.25
N GLY A 341 27.08 19.13 -31.05
CA GLY A 341 26.55 20.11 -30.10
C GLY A 341 26.50 19.61 -28.64
N GLY A 342 27.30 18.59 -28.30
CA GLY A 342 27.31 18.01 -26.97
C GLY A 342 26.05 17.28 -26.54
N HIS A 343 25.22 16.83 -27.47
CA HIS A 343 23.96 16.15 -27.14
C HIS A 343 24.18 14.75 -26.54
N PRO A 344 23.81 14.49 -25.24
CA PRO A 344 24.23 13.27 -24.53
C PRO A 344 23.78 11.99 -25.20
N LEU A 345 22.57 11.91 -25.75
CA LEU A 345 22.07 10.71 -26.44
C LEU A 345 22.93 10.41 -27.66
N PHE A 346 23.31 11.41 -28.44
CA PHE A 346 24.16 11.20 -29.61
C PHE A 346 25.56 10.79 -29.21
N LEU A 347 26.11 11.40 -28.17
CA LEU A 347 27.42 11.01 -27.65
C LEU A 347 27.43 9.54 -27.20
N GLU A 348 26.36 9.08 -26.58
CA GLU A 348 26.23 7.69 -26.14
C GLU A 348 26.08 6.73 -27.31
N LEU A 349 25.26 7.07 -28.31
CA LEU A 349 25.12 6.28 -29.53
C LEU A 349 26.43 6.19 -30.31
N VAL A 350 27.14 7.30 -30.48
CA VAL A 350 28.45 7.34 -31.12
C VAL A 350 29.49 6.53 -30.35
N ARG A 351 29.51 6.65 -29.03
CA ARG A 351 30.40 5.86 -28.17
C ARG A 351 30.16 4.36 -28.31
N SER A 352 28.87 3.97 -28.43
CA SER A 352 28.46 2.57 -28.55
C SER A 352 28.73 1.99 -29.96
N ALA A 353 28.61 2.80 -31.00
CA ALA A 353 28.81 2.37 -32.42
C ALA A 353 30.28 2.20 -32.81
N GLY A 354 31.21 2.84 -32.13
CA GLY A 354 32.66 2.71 -32.41
C GLY A 354 33.14 3.28 -33.75
N HIS A 355 32.32 4.02 -34.51
CA HIS A 355 32.64 4.54 -35.83
C HIS A 355 32.60 6.07 -35.95
N PRO A 356 33.61 6.72 -36.57
CA PRO A 356 33.73 8.18 -36.65
C PRO A 356 33.03 8.85 -37.85
N SER A 357 32.22 8.17 -38.64
CA SER A 357 31.73 8.67 -39.96
C SER A 357 30.36 9.35 -39.90
N VAL A 358 30.17 10.32 -39.04
CA VAL A 358 28.92 11.12 -38.96
C VAL A 358 29.04 12.36 -39.87
N ARG A 359 28.05 12.57 -40.74
CA ARG A 359 28.01 13.76 -41.62
C ARG A 359 27.57 15.01 -40.86
N PRO A 360 28.25 16.19 -41.06
CA PRO A 360 28.03 17.41 -40.28
C PRO A 360 26.62 18.02 -40.41
N ASP A 361 25.92 17.77 -41.51
CA ASP A 361 24.66 18.43 -41.84
C ASP A 361 23.42 17.77 -41.21
N ALA A 362 23.56 16.49 -40.77
CA ALA A 362 22.50 15.73 -40.10
C ALA A 362 22.20 16.19 -38.67
N LEU A 363 23.01 17.08 -38.12
CA LEU A 363 23.06 17.45 -36.70
C LEU A 363 22.01 18.47 -36.21
N ARG A 364 21.21 19.02 -37.09
CA ARG A 364 20.18 20.00 -36.76
C ARG A 364 18.83 19.39 -36.41
N ASP A 365 18.63 18.12 -36.83
CA ASP A 365 17.39 17.42 -36.64
C ASP A 365 17.67 15.99 -36.10
N VAL A 366 17.10 15.70 -34.94
CA VAL A 366 17.29 14.40 -34.24
C VAL A 366 16.75 13.25 -35.10
N GLU A 367 15.62 13.44 -35.76
CA GLU A 367 14.99 12.42 -36.59
C GLU A 367 15.86 12.12 -37.82
N ARG A 368 16.39 13.17 -38.43
CA ARG A 368 17.30 13.06 -39.59
C ARG A 368 18.61 12.34 -39.22
N PHE A 369 19.16 12.62 -38.03
CA PHE A 369 20.33 11.86 -37.54
C PHE A 369 20.01 10.38 -37.34
N ILE A 370 18.85 10.04 -36.73
CA ILE A 370 18.44 8.65 -36.59
C ILE A 370 18.27 7.98 -37.95
N GLU A 371 17.69 8.67 -38.93
CA GLU A 371 17.47 8.15 -40.30
C GLU A 371 18.79 7.93 -41.04
N GLU A 372 19.65 8.93 -41.11
CA GLU A 372 20.87 8.91 -41.92
C GLU A 372 22.00 8.09 -41.30
N GLU A 373 22.15 8.09 -39.98
CA GLU A 373 23.32 7.51 -39.29
C GLU A 373 23.00 6.21 -38.53
N ILE A 374 21.79 6.07 -37.98
CA ILE A 374 21.42 4.87 -37.24
C ILE A 374 20.70 3.88 -38.16
N TYR A 375 19.63 4.34 -38.77
CA TYR A 375 18.78 3.46 -39.58
C TYR A 375 19.49 2.86 -40.78
N SER A 376 20.38 3.62 -41.46
CA SER A 376 21.18 3.15 -42.57
C SER A 376 22.13 2.01 -42.19
N ASP A 377 22.70 2.04 -41.02
CA ASP A 377 23.68 1.08 -40.51
C ASP A 377 23.06 -0.19 -39.87
N LEU A 378 21.75 -0.22 -39.69
CA LEU A 378 21.06 -1.38 -39.15
C LEU A 378 20.77 -2.44 -40.22
N SER A 379 20.96 -3.69 -39.86
CA SER A 379 20.48 -4.82 -40.65
C SER A 379 18.97 -4.92 -40.65
N ASP A 380 18.38 -5.58 -41.62
CA ASP A 380 16.91 -5.78 -41.71
C ASP A 380 16.33 -6.47 -40.46
N PRO A 381 16.98 -7.49 -39.83
CA PRO A 381 16.51 -8.05 -38.58
C PRO A 381 16.53 -7.03 -37.43
N GLU A 382 17.57 -6.15 -37.35
CA GLU A 382 17.64 -5.10 -36.32
C GLU A 382 16.55 -4.05 -36.51
N ARG A 383 16.30 -3.62 -37.76
CA ARG A 383 15.19 -2.70 -38.09
C ARG A 383 13.84 -3.28 -37.69
N THR A 384 13.60 -4.55 -38.03
CA THR A 384 12.36 -5.27 -37.71
C THR A 384 12.18 -5.37 -36.19
N THR A 385 13.25 -5.68 -35.48
CA THR A 385 13.23 -5.75 -34.01
C THR A 385 12.91 -4.39 -33.36
N LEU A 386 13.49 -3.28 -33.85
CA LEU A 386 13.21 -1.94 -33.32
C LEU A 386 11.80 -1.47 -33.71
N LYS A 387 11.26 -1.83 -34.89
CA LYS A 387 9.86 -1.61 -35.21
C LYS A 387 8.93 -2.34 -34.23
N ALA A 388 9.20 -3.61 -33.91
CA ALA A 388 8.43 -4.36 -32.92
C ALA A 388 8.57 -3.74 -31.52
N ALA A 389 9.80 -3.40 -31.13
CA ALA A 389 10.09 -2.78 -29.85
C ALA A 389 9.44 -1.40 -29.67
N SER A 390 9.21 -0.66 -30.77
CA SER A 390 8.57 0.67 -30.72
C SER A 390 7.09 0.63 -30.31
N MET A 391 6.46 -0.54 -30.32
CA MET A 391 5.09 -0.70 -29.83
C MET A 391 4.99 -0.64 -28.30
N TYR A 392 6.09 -0.88 -27.60
CA TYR A 392 6.11 -0.90 -26.14
C TYR A 392 6.51 0.48 -25.58
N ARG A 393 5.62 1.08 -24.80
CA ARG A 393 5.84 2.36 -24.12
C ARG A 393 6.25 2.21 -22.66
N VAL A 394 6.21 0.99 -22.15
CA VAL A 394 6.58 0.60 -20.78
C VAL A 394 7.73 -0.40 -20.85
N PRO A 395 8.55 -0.50 -19.81
CA PRO A 395 9.55 -1.56 -19.72
C PRO A 395 8.89 -2.94 -19.78
N VAL A 396 9.43 -3.82 -20.59
CA VAL A 396 8.92 -5.21 -20.74
C VAL A 396 10.04 -6.23 -20.59
N PRO A 397 9.76 -7.45 -20.09
CA PRO A 397 10.76 -8.52 -20.02
C PRO A 397 11.35 -8.87 -21.40
N TRP A 398 12.61 -9.31 -21.43
CA TRP A 398 13.29 -9.73 -22.65
C TRP A 398 12.51 -10.78 -23.46
N GLY A 399 11.84 -11.71 -22.75
CA GLY A 399 11.03 -12.74 -23.36
C GLY A 399 9.88 -12.23 -24.25
N ALA A 400 9.30 -11.07 -23.90
CA ALA A 400 8.23 -10.46 -24.68
C ALA A 400 8.72 -9.96 -26.05
N LEU A 401 9.93 -9.44 -26.13
CA LEU A 401 10.52 -9.05 -27.41
C LEU A 401 10.97 -10.26 -28.22
N LEU A 402 11.62 -11.24 -27.58
CA LEU A 402 12.09 -12.47 -28.23
C LEU A 402 10.95 -13.33 -28.77
N ALA A 403 9.74 -13.17 -28.25
CA ALA A 403 8.55 -13.86 -28.79
C ALA A 403 8.06 -13.27 -30.12
N ALA A 404 8.53 -12.06 -30.52
CA ALA A 404 8.13 -11.44 -31.75
C ALA A 404 8.73 -12.18 -32.96
N PRO A 405 7.97 -12.33 -34.09
CA PRO A 405 8.47 -12.97 -35.27
C PRO A 405 9.77 -12.34 -35.79
N ALA A 406 10.73 -13.13 -36.17
CA ALA A 406 12.05 -12.75 -36.72
C ALA A 406 12.98 -12.05 -35.70
N VAL A 407 12.64 -11.97 -34.43
CA VAL A 407 13.53 -11.44 -33.39
C VAL A 407 14.33 -12.60 -32.79
N THR A 408 15.65 -12.46 -32.80
CA THR A 408 16.58 -13.46 -32.26
C THR A 408 17.40 -12.86 -31.10
N HIS A 409 17.92 -13.73 -30.25
CA HIS A 409 18.74 -13.32 -29.11
C HIS A 409 19.98 -12.50 -29.53
N ASP A 410 20.62 -12.91 -30.64
CA ASP A 410 21.82 -12.23 -31.18
C ASP A 410 21.49 -10.81 -31.63
N VAL A 411 20.33 -10.60 -32.29
CA VAL A 411 19.86 -9.27 -32.71
C VAL A 411 19.57 -8.38 -31.51
N VAL A 412 18.92 -8.92 -30.48
CA VAL A 412 18.66 -8.18 -29.24
C VAL A 412 19.95 -7.76 -28.54
N LEU A 413 20.95 -8.67 -28.49
CA LEU A 413 22.26 -8.34 -27.93
C LEU A 413 23.00 -7.29 -28.78
N ALA A 414 22.93 -7.37 -30.09
CA ALA A 414 23.51 -6.36 -30.99
C ALA A 414 22.90 -4.97 -30.73
N LEU A 415 21.57 -4.88 -30.64
CA LEU A 415 20.86 -3.63 -30.35
C LEU A 415 21.16 -3.08 -28.96
N ARG A 416 21.32 -3.96 -27.97
CA ARG A 416 21.77 -3.59 -26.62
C ARG A 416 23.20 -3.03 -26.64
N ASN A 417 24.11 -3.67 -27.35
CA ASN A 417 25.51 -3.20 -27.46
C ASN A 417 25.59 -1.86 -28.20
N ARG A 418 24.63 -1.53 -29.06
CA ARG A 418 24.49 -0.23 -29.71
C ARG A 418 23.71 0.80 -28.87
N ALA A 419 23.37 0.51 -27.61
CA ALA A 419 22.56 1.35 -26.71
C ALA A 419 21.17 1.73 -27.24
N LEU A 420 20.65 1.00 -28.25
CA LEU A 420 19.32 1.20 -28.81
C LEU A 420 18.23 0.50 -27.98
N LEU A 421 18.60 -0.58 -27.29
CA LEU A 421 17.81 -1.23 -26.26
C LEU A 421 18.56 -1.07 -24.92
N ARG A 422 17.88 -0.53 -23.92
CA ARG A 422 18.45 -0.28 -22.59
C ARG A 422 17.81 -1.19 -21.55
N PRO A 423 18.57 -1.69 -20.59
CA PRO A 423 18.00 -2.40 -19.46
C PRO A 423 17.19 -1.41 -18.58
N ALA A 424 16.02 -1.85 -18.17
CA ALA A 424 15.12 -1.14 -17.28
C ALA A 424 14.78 -2.08 -16.09
N GLY A 425 15.58 -2.04 -15.03
CA GLY A 425 15.52 -3.02 -13.95
C GLY A 425 16.36 -4.27 -14.24
N ASP A 426 16.02 -5.37 -13.56
CA ASP A 426 16.87 -6.57 -13.54
C ASP A 426 16.62 -7.51 -14.74
N ASP A 427 15.39 -7.56 -15.29
CA ASP A 427 15.03 -8.45 -16.40
C ASP A 427 14.11 -7.78 -17.44
N ALA A 428 14.07 -6.45 -17.46
CA ALA A 428 13.27 -5.68 -18.40
C ALA A 428 14.14 -4.81 -19.31
N TRP A 429 13.59 -4.41 -20.43
CA TRP A 429 14.23 -3.53 -21.42
C TRP A 429 13.28 -2.42 -21.85
N GLN A 430 13.85 -1.36 -22.36
CA GLN A 430 13.14 -0.21 -22.92
C GLN A 430 13.92 0.40 -24.09
N VAL A 431 13.20 0.90 -25.08
CA VAL A 431 13.76 1.74 -26.15
C VAL A 431 13.73 3.19 -25.70
N HIS A 432 14.78 3.96 -25.98
CA HIS A 432 14.74 5.41 -25.73
C HIS A 432 13.61 6.07 -26.53
N ASP A 433 12.86 6.96 -25.92
CA ASP A 433 11.63 7.54 -26.51
C ASP A 433 11.83 8.11 -27.91
N THR A 434 12.93 8.83 -28.15
CA THR A 434 13.23 9.41 -29.47
C THR A 434 13.43 8.33 -30.54
N VAL A 435 14.11 7.24 -30.21
CA VAL A 435 14.33 6.10 -31.12
C VAL A 435 13.01 5.37 -31.35
N ARG A 436 12.24 5.16 -30.26
CA ARG A 436 10.92 4.55 -30.34
C ARG A 436 9.99 5.33 -31.26
N ASP A 437 9.88 6.64 -31.08
CA ASP A 437 8.96 7.51 -31.81
C ASP A 437 9.35 7.53 -33.30
N PHE A 438 10.66 7.55 -33.62
CA PHE A 438 11.13 7.43 -35.02
C PHE A 438 10.72 6.09 -35.63
N PHE A 439 11.03 4.94 -34.95
CA PHE A 439 10.67 3.63 -35.50
C PHE A 439 9.16 3.43 -35.58
N ALA A 440 8.38 3.94 -34.63
CA ALA A 440 6.92 3.95 -34.71
C ALA A 440 6.40 4.78 -35.89
N GLY A 441 7.09 5.86 -36.29
CA GLY A 441 6.75 6.73 -37.41
C GLY A 441 6.96 6.07 -38.79
N ILE A 442 7.99 5.26 -38.93
CA ILE A 442 8.33 4.60 -40.22
C ILE A 442 7.60 3.27 -40.46
N VAL A 443 6.88 2.76 -39.46
CA VAL A 443 6.06 1.54 -39.62
C VAL A 443 4.88 1.82 -40.52
N THR A 444 4.73 1.03 -41.54
CA THR A 444 3.57 1.12 -42.46
C THR A 444 2.25 0.76 -41.76
N PRO A 445 1.09 1.25 -42.19
CA PRO A 445 -0.19 0.92 -41.56
C PRO A 445 -0.46 -0.58 -41.42
N SER A 446 -0.08 -1.38 -42.39
CA SER A 446 -0.25 -2.85 -42.37
C SER A 446 0.69 -3.50 -41.36
N GLU A 447 1.98 -3.15 -41.37
CA GLU A 447 2.96 -3.64 -40.40
C GLU A 447 2.57 -3.24 -38.97
N ARG A 448 2.02 -2.02 -38.80
CA ARG A 448 1.59 -1.49 -37.52
C ARG A 448 0.49 -2.34 -36.92
N GLU A 449 -0.51 -2.73 -37.69
CA GLU A 449 -1.60 -3.57 -37.17
C GLU A 449 -1.11 -4.94 -36.73
N ASP A 450 -0.20 -5.56 -37.49
CA ASP A 450 0.35 -6.88 -37.12
C ASP A 450 1.24 -6.79 -35.87
N LEU A 451 2.11 -5.77 -35.79
CA LEU A 451 2.98 -5.54 -34.63
C LEU A 451 2.17 -5.14 -33.40
N ALA A 452 1.15 -4.30 -33.56
CA ALA A 452 0.26 -3.90 -32.49
C ALA A 452 -0.54 -5.09 -31.96
N ARG A 453 -1.07 -5.95 -32.84
CA ARG A 453 -1.79 -7.17 -32.45
C ARG A 453 -0.89 -8.08 -31.60
N PHE A 454 0.34 -8.29 -32.06
CA PHE A 454 1.31 -9.08 -31.33
C PHE A 454 1.64 -8.44 -29.96
N ALA A 455 1.96 -7.14 -29.93
CA ALA A 455 2.29 -6.43 -28.70
C ALA A 455 1.12 -6.43 -27.71
N ARG A 456 -0.14 -6.25 -28.18
CA ARG A 456 -1.34 -6.34 -27.33
C ARG A 456 -1.46 -7.71 -26.64
N ALA A 457 -1.25 -8.80 -27.38
CA ALA A 457 -1.30 -10.14 -26.81
C ALA A 457 -0.24 -10.31 -25.72
N GLN A 458 1.01 -9.93 -25.98
CA GLN A 458 2.10 -10.01 -25.02
C GLN A 458 1.84 -9.15 -23.76
N LEU A 459 1.36 -7.91 -23.95
CA LEU A 459 1.05 -7.00 -22.84
C LEU A 459 -0.09 -7.54 -21.96
N ARG A 460 -1.10 -8.18 -22.55
CA ARG A 460 -2.18 -8.82 -21.79
C ARG A 460 -1.70 -10.02 -21.00
N ASP A 461 -0.83 -10.86 -21.59
CA ASP A 461 -0.22 -12.00 -20.91
C ASP A 461 0.67 -11.53 -19.74
N LEU A 462 1.46 -10.46 -19.94
CA LEU A 462 2.27 -9.83 -18.89
C LEU A 462 1.39 -9.23 -17.79
N ALA A 463 0.29 -8.58 -18.15
CA ALA A 463 -0.66 -8.04 -17.19
C ALA A 463 -1.28 -9.15 -16.35
N ALA A 464 -1.75 -10.24 -16.97
CA ALA A 464 -2.31 -11.40 -16.26
C ALA A 464 -1.27 -12.03 -15.31
N LYS A 465 -0.02 -12.16 -15.76
CA LYS A 465 1.08 -12.66 -14.94
C LYS A 465 1.36 -11.72 -13.75
N SER A 466 1.50 -10.42 -14.01
CA SER A 466 1.76 -9.42 -12.97
C SER A 466 0.62 -9.37 -11.95
N GLN A 467 -0.63 -9.51 -12.40
CA GLN A 467 -1.80 -9.61 -11.53
C GLN A 467 -1.71 -10.85 -10.62
N SER A 468 -1.36 -12.02 -11.19
CA SER A 468 -1.21 -13.24 -10.40
C SER A 468 -0.04 -13.21 -9.42
N GLU A 469 0.97 -12.38 -9.68
CA GLU A 469 2.13 -12.16 -8.83
C GLU A 469 1.92 -11.01 -7.80
N GLY A 470 0.77 -10.31 -7.86
CA GLY A 470 0.45 -9.19 -6.97
C GLY A 470 1.12 -7.87 -7.36
N HIS A 471 1.73 -7.80 -8.54
CA HIS A 471 2.38 -6.58 -9.06
C HIS A 471 1.37 -5.69 -9.81
N LEU A 472 0.37 -5.18 -9.09
CA LEU A 472 -0.78 -4.47 -9.68
C LEU A 472 -0.39 -3.22 -10.46
N GLY A 473 0.62 -2.45 -10.02
CA GLY A 473 1.10 -1.28 -10.75
C GLY A 473 1.64 -1.63 -12.15
N ALA A 474 2.44 -2.70 -12.25
CA ALA A 474 2.91 -3.20 -13.54
C ALA A 474 1.75 -3.73 -14.40
N CYS A 475 0.75 -4.36 -13.80
CA CYS A 475 -0.46 -4.80 -14.49
C CYS A 475 -1.19 -3.62 -15.14
N VAL A 476 -1.41 -2.53 -14.41
CA VAL A 476 -2.04 -1.28 -14.91
C VAL A 476 -1.22 -0.69 -16.07
N ASP A 477 0.11 -0.65 -15.96
CA ASP A 477 0.99 -0.15 -16.99
C ASP A 477 0.89 -0.98 -18.28
N TYR A 478 0.91 -2.30 -18.17
CA TYR A 478 0.76 -3.19 -19.33
C TYR A 478 -0.62 -3.06 -19.97
N LEU A 479 -1.70 -3.01 -19.20
CA LEU A 479 -3.05 -2.83 -19.73
C LEU A 479 -3.25 -1.46 -20.37
N SER A 480 -2.71 -0.39 -19.80
CA SER A 480 -2.76 0.95 -20.36
C SER A 480 -2.03 1.03 -21.71
N ASN A 481 -0.84 0.39 -21.80
CA ASN A 481 -0.14 0.30 -23.09
C ASN A 481 -0.91 -0.55 -24.11
N ALA A 482 -1.48 -1.68 -23.69
CA ALA A 482 -2.33 -2.52 -24.54
C ALA A 482 -3.53 -1.74 -25.06
N LEU A 483 -4.20 -0.97 -24.19
CA LEU A 483 -5.35 -0.13 -24.54
C LEU A 483 -4.98 0.92 -25.60
N ALA A 484 -3.81 1.55 -25.48
CA ALA A 484 -3.32 2.53 -26.46
C ALA A 484 -3.10 1.92 -27.85
N LEU A 485 -2.84 0.63 -27.93
CA LEU A 485 -2.66 -0.13 -29.17
C LEU A 485 -3.95 -0.79 -29.68
N THR A 486 -5.03 -0.80 -28.90
CA THR A 486 -6.26 -1.52 -29.24
C THR A 486 -7.23 -0.62 -30.01
N PRO A 487 -7.65 -1.01 -31.22
CA PRO A 487 -8.65 -0.27 -31.99
C PRO A 487 -10.02 -0.30 -31.28
N PRO A 488 -10.95 0.62 -31.64
CA PRO A 488 -12.32 0.56 -31.14
C PRO A 488 -13.00 -0.78 -31.45
N GLY A 489 -13.76 -1.31 -30.49
CA GLY A 489 -14.49 -2.57 -30.62
C GLY A 489 -14.42 -3.39 -29.33
N ASP A 490 -14.90 -4.64 -29.38
CA ASP A 490 -15.07 -5.50 -28.20
C ASP A 490 -13.76 -5.79 -27.45
N GLU A 491 -12.64 -5.91 -28.19
CA GLU A 491 -11.34 -6.10 -27.57
C GLU A 491 -10.96 -4.90 -26.69
N ARG A 492 -11.26 -3.67 -27.14
CA ARG A 492 -10.98 -2.45 -26.36
C ARG A 492 -11.82 -2.38 -25.09
N VAL A 493 -13.09 -2.78 -25.19
CA VAL A 493 -13.98 -2.89 -24.03
C VAL A 493 -13.42 -3.87 -23.00
N ALA A 494 -12.99 -5.06 -23.46
CA ALA A 494 -12.41 -6.08 -22.58
C ALA A 494 -11.11 -5.60 -21.91
N VAL A 495 -10.24 -4.90 -22.63
CA VAL A 495 -8.99 -4.35 -22.06
C VAL A 495 -9.30 -3.27 -21.01
N ARG A 496 -10.27 -2.37 -21.30
CA ARG A 496 -10.70 -1.34 -20.34
C ARG A 496 -11.34 -1.95 -19.10
N GLU A 497 -12.14 -2.99 -19.26
CA GLU A 497 -12.73 -3.70 -18.13
C GLU A 497 -11.65 -4.31 -17.23
N HIS A 498 -10.65 -4.99 -17.81
CA HIS A 498 -9.52 -5.53 -17.05
C HIS A 498 -8.67 -4.43 -16.38
N LEU A 499 -8.52 -3.28 -17.06
CA LEU A 499 -7.82 -2.13 -16.46
C LEU A 499 -8.56 -1.64 -15.20
N GLY A 500 -9.88 -1.47 -15.29
CA GLY A 500 -10.71 -1.11 -14.14
C GLY A 500 -10.62 -2.14 -13.01
N ASP A 501 -10.59 -3.44 -13.32
CA ASP A 501 -10.42 -4.50 -12.33
C ASP A 501 -9.05 -4.44 -11.62
N ALA A 502 -8.00 -4.09 -12.35
CA ALA A 502 -6.66 -3.93 -11.79
C ALA A 502 -6.55 -2.69 -10.91
N GLU A 503 -7.16 -1.57 -11.32
CA GLU A 503 -7.23 -0.32 -10.56
C GLU A 503 -8.07 -0.47 -9.28
N GLU A 504 -9.22 -1.17 -9.36
CA GLU A 504 -10.05 -1.50 -8.19
C GLU A 504 -9.25 -2.33 -7.16
N ARG A 505 -8.55 -3.38 -7.62
CA ARG A 505 -7.69 -4.19 -6.75
C ARG A 505 -6.52 -3.41 -6.14
N MET A 506 -6.04 -2.39 -6.84
CA MET A 506 -5.00 -1.48 -6.35
C MET A 506 -5.54 -0.47 -5.32
N GLY A 507 -6.88 -0.38 -5.19
CA GLY A 507 -7.57 0.59 -4.34
C GLY A 507 -7.80 1.95 -5.01
N ASP A 508 -7.46 2.09 -6.30
CA ASP A 508 -7.77 3.30 -7.08
C ASP A 508 -9.17 3.22 -7.67
N LEU A 509 -10.18 3.26 -6.79
CA LEU A 509 -11.58 3.23 -7.18
C LEU A 509 -11.98 4.37 -8.15
N PRO A 510 -11.47 5.62 -8.02
CA PRO A 510 -11.75 6.66 -9.01
C PRO A 510 -11.31 6.30 -10.42
N ALA A 511 -10.10 5.76 -10.59
CA ALA A 511 -9.60 5.32 -11.91
C ALA A 511 -10.44 4.16 -12.46
N ALA A 512 -10.74 3.16 -11.63
CA ALA A 512 -11.59 2.03 -11.98
C ALA A 512 -12.98 2.49 -12.50
N LEU A 513 -13.61 3.46 -11.82
CA LEU A 513 -14.90 4.02 -12.25
C LEU A 513 -14.80 4.70 -13.63
N ILE A 514 -13.68 5.37 -13.93
CA ILE A 514 -13.45 5.98 -15.24
C ILE A 514 -13.31 4.90 -16.31
N ALA A 515 -12.48 3.88 -16.05
CA ALA A 515 -12.26 2.78 -16.99
C ALA A 515 -13.57 2.05 -17.32
N TYR A 516 -14.41 1.72 -16.32
CA TYR A 516 -15.70 1.08 -16.54
C TYR A 516 -16.69 1.97 -17.30
N ARG A 517 -16.74 3.28 -17.00
CA ARG A 517 -17.61 4.22 -17.75
C ARG A 517 -17.19 4.39 -19.20
N GLU A 518 -15.90 4.46 -19.45
CA GLU A 518 -15.38 4.52 -20.83
C GLU A 518 -15.66 3.19 -21.58
N ALA A 519 -15.56 2.04 -20.90
CA ALA A 519 -15.94 0.76 -21.48
C ALA A 519 -17.44 0.73 -21.86
N LEU A 520 -18.32 1.30 -21.02
CA LEU A 520 -19.75 1.42 -21.30
C LEU A 520 -20.07 2.24 -22.54
N GLN A 521 -19.25 3.26 -22.85
CA GLN A 521 -19.43 4.09 -24.05
C GLN A 521 -19.10 3.32 -25.33
N ASP A 522 -18.17 2.36 -25.24
CA ASP A 522 -17.66 1.61 -26.38
C ASP A 522 -18.46 0.33 -26.71
N THR A 523 -19.44 -0.05 -25.86
CA THR A 523 -20.23 -1.29 -26.05
C THR A 523 -21.72 -1.07 -26.14
N ALA A 524 -22.37 -1.81 -27.06
CA ALA A 524 -23.82 -1.91 -27.14
C ALA A 524 -24.34 -3.27 -26.63
N ASP A 525 -23.47 -4.21 -26.31
CA ASP A 525 -23.85 -5.54 -25.84
C ASP A 525 -24.51 -5.46 -24.45
N ALA A 526 -25.72 -6.02 -24.33
CA ALA A 526 -26.55 -5.92 -23.13
C ALA A 526 -25.91 -6.63 -21.91
N GLU A 527 -25.28 -7.78 -22.12
CA GLU A 527 -24.61 -8.52 -21.05
C GLU A 527 -23.36 -7.81 -20.56
N VAL A 528 -22.53 -7.31 -21.49
CA VAL A 528 -21.33 -6.53 -21.15
C VAL A 528 -21.73 -5.25 -20.41
N ARG A 529 -22.79 -4.57 -20.85
CA ARG A 529 -23.31 -3.37 -20.17
C ARG A 529 -23.82 -3.72 -18.77
N GLY A 530 -24.59 -4.80 -18.62
CA GLY A 530 -25.05 -5.29 -17.30
C GLY A 530 -23.87 -5.52 -16.36
N ARG A 531 -22.84 -6.20 -16.83
CA ARG A 531 -21.62 -6.49 -16.06
C ARG A 531 -20.83 -5.22 -15.67
N LEU A 532 -20.68 -4.27 -16.57
CA LEU A 532 -20.01 -3.01 -16.28
C LEU A 532 -20.78 -2.15 -15.27
N HIS A 533 -22.13 -2.08 -15.41
CA HIS A 533 -22.97 -1.41 -14.41
C HIS A 533 -22.87 -2.08 -13.04
N ARG A 534 -22.83 -3.42 -13.00
CA ARG A 534 -22.58 -4.15 -11.74
C ARG A 534 -21.27 -3.77 -11.09
N LYS A 535 -20.16 -3.71 -11.86
CA LYS A 535 -18.86 -3.30 -11.34
C LYS A 535 -18.89 -1.87 -10.81
N LEU A 536 -19.52 -0.94 -11.52
CA LEU A 536 -19.72 0.42 -11.05
C LEU A 536 -20.55 0.45 -9.74
N ALA A 537 -21.66 -0.28 -9.68
CA ALA A 537 -22.47 -0.38 -8.47
C ALA A 537 -21.66 -0.95 -7.30
N THR A 538 -20.88 -2.01 -7.53
CA THR A 538 -20.02 -2.61 -6.49
C THR A 538 -18.97 -1.60 -5.98
N ALA A 539 -18.32 -0.86 -6.87
CA ALA A 539 -17.36 0.17 -6.51
C ALA A 539 -17.99 1.30 -5.68
N PHE A 540 -19.25 1.71 -6.00
CA PHE A 540 -19.98 2.68 -5.21
C PHE A 540 -20.42 2.13 -3.84
N VAL A 541 -20.80 0.85 -3.76
CA VAL A 541 -21.09 0.18 -2.49
C VAL A 541 -19.86 0.16 -1.59
N MET A 542 -18.67 -0.10 -2.13
CA MET A 542 -17.42 -0.06 -1.38
C MET A 542 -17.06 1.33 -0.86
N ARG A 543 -17.56 2.39 -1.52
CA ARG A 543 -17.38 3.80 -1.13
C ARG A 543 -18.53 4.33 -0.25
N GLU A 544 -19.44 3.48 0.15
CA GLU A 544 -20.64 3.84 0.93
C GLU A 544 -21.54 4.88 0.24
N GLN A 545 -21.47 4.99 -1.09
CA GLN A 545 -22.28 5.90 -1.90
C GLN A 545 -23.54 5.17 -2.37
N LYS A 546 -24.58 5.18 -1.55
CA LYS A 546 -25.78 4.36 -1.71
C LYS A 546 -26.60 4.73 -2.95
N GLU A 547 -26.87 6.03 -3.15
CA GLU A 547 -27.68 6.51 -4.26
C GLU A 547 -27.03 6.20 -5.62
N PRO A 548 -25.74 6.52 -5.87
CA PRO A 548 -25.07 6.11 -7.11
C PRO A 548 -25.03 4.60 -7.31
N ALA A 549 -24.89 3.81 -6.24
CA ALA A 549 -24.89 2.35 -6.33
C ALA A 549 -26.24 1.82 -6.81
N ALA A 550 -27.34 2.36 -6.28
CA ALA A 550 -28.71 2.00 -6.69
C ALA A 550 -29.00 2.42 -8.15
N GLU A 551 -28.56 3.62 -8.55
CA GLU A 551 -28.72 4.09 -9.93
C GLU A 551 -28.02 3.18 -10.95
N GLU A 552 -26.79 2.76 -10.65
CA GLU A 552 -26.01 1.86 -11.51
C GLU A 552 -26.63 0.44 -11.51
N LEU A 553 -27.11 -0.06 -10.36
CA LEU A 553 -27.84 -1.33 -10.29
C LEU A 553 -29.07 -1.32 -11.20
N ASP A 554 -29.89 -0.28 -11.12
CA ASP A 554 -31.07 -0.12 -11.96
C ASP A 554 -30.71 0.03 -13.45
N ALA A 555 -29.62 0.72 -13.76
CA ALA A 555 -29.14 0.84 -15.12
C ALA A 555 -28.68 -0.52 -15.67
N GLY A 556 -28.03 -1.32 -14.89
CA GLY A 556 -27.63 -2.69 -15.24
C GLY A 556 -28.82 -3.59 -15.52
N LEU A 557 -29.83 -3.55 -14.65
CA LEU A 557 -31.07 -4.31 -14.83
C LEU A 557 -31.83 -3.86 -16.09
N ARG A 558 -31.89 -2.55 -16.34
CA ARG A 558 -32.49 -2.00 -17.59
C ARG A 558 -31.74 -2.43 -18.83
N ALA A 559 -30.40 -2.48 -18.78
CA ALA A 559 -29.58 -2.90 -19.91
C ALA A 559 -29.84 -4.37 -20.31
N LEU A 560 -30.05 -5.24 -19.31
CA LEU A 560 -30.38 -6.65 -19.55
C LEU A 560 -31.85 -6.86 -19.97
N GLY A 561 -32.76 -5.89 -19.72
CA GLY A 561 -34.20 -6.00 -20.03
C GLY A 561 -34.82 -7.21 -19.33
N GLU A 562 -35.63 -7.99 -20.06
CA GLU A 562 -36.26 -9.22 -19.56
C GLU A 562 -35.41 -10.49 -19.87
N THR A 563 -34.23 -10.31 -20.46
CA THR A 563 -33.36 -11.46 -20.85
C THR A 563 -32.90 -12.21 -19.60
N ALA A 564 -33.16 -13.50 -19.55
CA ALA A 564 -32.61 -14.35 -18.52
C ALA A 564 -31.08 -14.49 -18.73
N SER A 565 -30.29 -14.13 -17.75
CA SER A 565 -28.84 -14.09 -17.84
C SER A 565 -28.20 -14.34 -16.48
N VAL A 566 -27.00 -14.90 -16.48
CA VAL A 566 -26.21 -15.10 -15.25
C VAL A 566 -25.89 -13.76 -14.60
N GLU A 567 -25.69 -12.68 -15.39
CA GLU A 567 -25.38 -11.36 -14.91
C GLU A 567 -26.50 -10.75 -14.05
N ARG A 568 -27.77 -11.16 -14.30
CA ARG A 568 -28.88 -10.78 -13.44
C ARG A 568 -28.73 -11.32 -12.00
N GLY A 569 -28.23 -12.55 -11.87
CA GLY A 569 -27.89 -13.11 -10.57
C GLY A 569 -26.81 -12.32 -9.85
N TRP A 570 -25.77 -11.91 -10.59
CA TRP A 570 -24.70 -11.08 -10.03
C TRP A 570 -25.19 -9.68 -9.61
N LEU A 571 -26.07 -9.05 -10.37
CA LEU A 571 -26.74 -7.79 -9.97
C LEU A 571 -27.61 -7.99 -8.74
N GLY A 572 -28.27 -9.16 -8.61
CA GLY A 572 -28.99 -9.56 -7.39
C GLY A 572 -28.11 -9.59 -6.15
N LEU A 573 -26.84 -10.04 -6.28
CA LEU A 573 -25.88 -10.02 -5.17
C LEU A 573 -25.44 -8.58 -4.80
N VAL A 574 -25.40 -7.66 -5.76
CA VAL A 574 -25.18 -6.22 -5.45
C VAL A 574 -26.37 -5.65 -4.69
N ARG A 575 -27.61 -5.96 -5.12
CA ARG A 575 -28.83 -5.57 -4.40
C ARG A 575 -28.82 -6.10 -2.97
N PHE A 576 -28.45 -7.39 -2.79
CA PHE A 576 -28.21 -7.97 -1.48
C PHE A 576 -27.24 -7.11 -0.66
N GLY A 577 -26.08 -6.75 -1.21
CA GLY A 577 -25.06 -5.97 -0.52
C GLY A 577 -25.53 -4.59 -0.06
N ILE A 578 -26.39 -3.94 -0.85
CA ILE A 578 -27.03 -2.66 -0.49
C ILE A 578 -28.03 -2.87 0.65
N ALA A 579 -28.97 -3.81 0.48
CA ALA A 579 -30.02 -4.10 1.48
C ALA A 579 -29.42 -4.57 2.82
N TRP A 580 -28.37 -5.42 2.77
CA TRP A 580 -27.69 -5.91 3.96
C TRP A 580 -27.03 -4.78 4.78
N ARG A 581 -26.42 -3.81 4.11
CA ARG A 581 -25.82 -2.64 4.78
C ARG A 581 -26.86 -1.67 5.34
N GLU A 582 -28.07 -1.68 4.79
CA GLU A 582 -29.21 -0.91 5.30
C GLU A 582 -30.00 -1.66 6.37
N GLU A 583 -29.54 -2.84 6.77
CA GLU A 583 -30.22 -3.72 7.74
C GLU A 583 -31.66 -4.11 7.30
N LYS A 584 -31.93 -4.06 5.99
CA LYS A 584 -33.18 -4.51 5.38
C LYS A 584 -33.13 -6.02 5.16
N TRP A 585 -33.18 -6.78 6.24
CA TRP A 585 -32.91 -8.22 6.25
C TRP A 585 -33.83 -9.03 5.33
N GLU A 586 -35.09 -8.67 5.23
CA GLU A 586 -36.07 -9.34 4.34
C GLU A 586 -35.74 -9.11 2.86
N GLU A 587 -35.42 -7.87 2.47
CA GLU A 587 -35.03 -7.51 1.10
C GLU A 587 -33.71 -8.17 0.73
N ALA A 588 -32.77 -8.23 1.66
CA ALA A 588 -31.50 -8.93 1.48
C ALA A 588 -31.72 -10.42 1.25
N GLN A 589 -32.58 -11.09 2.04
CA GLN A 589 -32.91 -12.50 1.88
C GLN A 589 -33.56 -12.77 0.51
N GLU A 590 -34.55 -11.98 0.12
CA GLU A 590 -35.19 -12.12 -1.18
C GLU A 590 -34.22 -11.97 -2.34
N SER A 591 -33.31 -10.98 -2.25
CA SER A 591 -32.31 -10.68 -3.29
C SER A 591 -31.30 -11.83 -3.48
N VAL A 592 -30.80 -12.39 -2.38
CA VAL A 592 -29.83 -13.50 -2.47
C VAL A 592 -30.48 -14.80 -2.90
N ASP A 593 -31.75 -15.04 -2.50
CA ASP A 593 -32.51 -16.23 -2.92
C ASP A 593 -32.85 -16.18 -4.42
N GLU A 594 -33.19 -14.99 -4.95
CA GLU A 594 -33.41 -14.79 -6.38
C GLU A 594 -32.10 -14.99 -7.16
N ALA A 595 -30.98 -14.46 -6.66
CA ALA A 595 -29.66 -14.66 -7.26
C ALA A 595 -29.28 -16.15 -7.28
N LEU A 596 -29.46 -16.86 -6.16
CA LEU A 596 -29.14 -18.30 -6.08
C LEU A 596 -30.00 -19.13 -7.05
N ARG A 597 -31.30 -18.83 -7.17
CA ARG A 597 -32.16 -19.48 -8.18
C ARG A 597 -31.63 -19.25 -9.59
N THR A 598 -31.31 -18.00 -9.94
CA THR A 598 -30.73 -17.65 -11.24
C THR A 598 -29.45 -18.45 -11.51
N PHE A 599 -28.52 -18.49 -10.57
CA PHE A 599 -27.27 -19.25 -10.74
C PHE A 599 -27.51 -20.76 -10.86
N ARG A 600 -28.50 -21.33 -10.18
CA ARG A 600 -28.87 -22.74 -10.33
C ARG A 600 -29.46 -23.03 -11.71
N ASP A 601 -30.35 -22.17 -12.22
CA ASP A 601 -30.95 -22.31 -13.55
C ASP A 601 -29.88 -22.30 -14.65
N PHE A 602 -28.84 -21.46 -14.51
CA PHE A 602 -27.72 -21.37 -15.45
C PHE A 602 -26.56 -22.29 -15.14
N ARG A 603 -26.61 -23.08 -14.05
CA ARG A 603 -25.51 -23.94 -13.58
C ARG A 603 -24.20 -23.18 -13.35
N ALA A 604 -24.28 -21.91 -12.97
CA ALA A 604 -23.13 -21.06 -12.65
C ALA A 604 -22.64 -21.38 -11.22
N SER A 605 -21.70 -22.30 -11.10
CA SER A 605 -21.24 -22.81 -9.80
C SER A 605 -20.50 -21.77 -8.97
N ASP A 606 -19.81 -20.84 -9.60
CA ASP A 606 -19.14 -19.68 -8.98
C ASP A 606 -20.16 -18.75 -8.31
N GLY A 607 -21.22 -18.38 -9.06
CA GLY A 607 -22.32 -17.57 -8.53
C GLY A 607 -23.09 -18.27 -7.41
N GLN A 608 -23.31 -19.60 -7.52
CA GLN A 608 -23.95 -20.40 -6.47
C GLN A 608 -23.14 -20.36 -5.18
N ALA A 609 -21.81 -20.57 -5.26
CA ALA A 609 -20.94 -20.56 -4.10
C ALA A 609 -20.93 -19.19 -3.42
N GLN A 610 -20.91 -18.10 -4.22
CA GLN A 610 -20.94 -16.74 -3.68
C GLN A 610 -22.30 -16.41 -3.03
N ALA A 611 -23.41 -16.80 -3.65
CA ALA A 611 -24.75 -16.59 -3.07
C ALA A 611 -24.94 -17.37 -1.76
N LEU A 612 -24.51 -18.64 -1.72
CA LEU A 612 -24.54 -19.46 -0.51
C LEU A 612 -23.65 -18.88 0.61
N HIS A 613 -22.48 -18.34 0.26
CA HIS A 613 -21.64 -17.60 1.22
C HIS A 613 -22.40 -16.40 1.82
N TYR A 614 -23.10 -15.63 0.99
CA TYR A 614 -23.86 -14.49 1.48
C TYR A 614 -25.09 -14.89 2.29
N ILE A 615 -25.75 -16.01 1.96
CA ILE A 615 -26.81 -16.58 2.82
C ILE A 615 -26.24 -16.90 4.20
N GLY A 616 -25.07 -17.58 4.24
CA GLY A 616 -24.40 -17.89 5.50
C GLY A 616 -24.12 -16.64 6.34
N LYS A 617 -23.60 -15.58 5.72
CA LYS A 617 -23.38 -14.28 6.39
C LYS A 617 -24.67 -13.66 6.88
N LEU A 618 -25.70 -13.60 6.03
CA LEU A 618 -27.00 -13.03 6.39
C LEU A 618 -27.59 -13.71 7.61
N GLN A 619 -27.49 -15.05 7.69
CA GLN A 619 -28.01 -15.80 8.83
C GLN A 619 -27.22 -15.61 10.11
N ILE A 620 -25.96 -15.17 10.03
CA ILE A 620 -25.15 -14.80 11.20
C ILE A 620 -25.53 -13.41 11.70
N ASP A 621 -25.71 -12.45 10.78
CA ASP A 621 -25.84 -11.04 11.10
C ASP A 621 -27.31 -10.64 11.37
N SER A 622 -28.29 -11.36 10.78
CA SER A 622 -29.71 -11.10 10.99
C SER A 622 -30.16 -11.42 12.43
N PRO A 623 -30.98 -10.56 13.04
CA PRO A 623 -31.51 -10.77 14.40
C PRO A 623 -32.25 -12.10 14.60
N HIS A 624 -32.88 -12.60 13.54
CA HIS A 624 -33.66 -13.85 13.55
C HIS A 624 -33.03 -14.94 12.69
N GLY A 625 -31.71 -14.87 12.47
CA GLY A 625 -31.02 -15.80 11.59
C GLY A 625 -30.93 -17.24 12.13
N ASP A 626 -31.00 -18.18 11.21
CA ASP A 626 -30.83 -19.63 11.48
C ASP A 626 -29.37 -20.02 11.33
N LEU A 627 -28.68 -20.20 12.48
CA LEU A 627 -27.25 -20.61 12.50
C LEU A 627 -27.03 -21.99 11.86
N SER A 628 -28.03 -22.89 11.91
CA SER A 628 -27.95 -24.18 11.24
C SER A 628 -28.01 -24.03 9.71
N LEU A 629 -28.82 -23.09 9.21
CA LEU A 629 -28.83 -22.73 7.80
C LEU A 629 -27.52 -22.07 7.38
N ALA A 630 -26.99 -21.18 8.23
CA ALA A 630 -25.69 -20.54 7.99
C ALA A 630 -24.59 -21.59 7.78
N GLN A 631 -24.50 -22.56 8.69
CA GLN A 631 -23.49 -23.63 8.62
C GLN A 631 -23.64 -24.46 7.33
N ARG A 632 -24.87 -24.95 7.03
CA ARG A 632 -25.11 -25.72 5.80
C ARG A 632 -24.79 -24.92 4.53
N SER A 633 -25.13 -23.66 4.51
CA SER A 633 -24.84 -22.79 3.36
C SER A 633 -23.35 -22.59 3.14
N PHE A 634 -22.56 -22.39 4.21
CA PHE A 634 -21.11 -22.33 4.10
C PHE A 634 -20.48 -23.67 3.67
N GLU A 635 -20.98 -24.78 4.18
CA GLU A 635 -20.51 -26.12 3.80
C GLU A 635 -20.75 -26.40 2.31
N GLU A 636 -21.95 -26.10 1.79
CA GLU A 636 -22.27 -26.22 0.36
C GLU A 636 -21.44 -25.26 -0.49
N ALA A 637 -21.31 -23.99 -0.05
CA ALA A 637 -20.46 -23.00 -0.72
C ALA A 637 -19.00 -23.44 -0.80
N LEU A 638 -18.47 -24.00 0.29
CA LEU A 638 -17.09 -24.48 0.37
C LEU A 638 -16.86 -25.66 -0.57
N ALA A 639 -17.79 -26.60 -0.65
CA ALA A 639 -17.72 -27.72 -1.56
C ALA A 639 -17.64 -27.26 -3.03
N LEU A 640 -18.48 -26.29 -3.41
CA LEU A 640 -18.45 -25.69 -4.74
C LEU A 640 -17.13 -24.95 -5.00
N ALA A 641 -16.67 -24.10 -4.08
CA ALA A 641 -15.42 -23.36 -4.21
C ALA A 641 -14.19 -24.29 -4.33
N CYS A 642 -14.20 -25.42 -3.60
CA CYS A 642 -13.18 -26.47 -3.75
C CYS A 642 -13.21 -27.13 -5.14
N SER A 643 -14.40 -27.37 -5.70
CA SER A 643 -14.54 -27.98 -7.04
C SER A 643 -14.08 -27.05 -8.16
N LEU A 644 -14.09 -25.73 -7.90
CA LEU A 644 -13.66 -24.70 -8.84
C LEU A 644 -12.17 -24.33 -8.70
N ASP A 645 -11.45 -24.92 -7.73
CA ASP A 645 -10.11 -24.50 -7.33
C ASP A 645 -10.01 -22.96 -7.04
N ASP A 646 -11.14 -22.33 -6.65
CA ASP A 646 -11.19 -20.93 -6.29
C ASP A 646 -10.72 -20.71 -4.85
N PHE A 647 -9.43 -20.52 -4.68
CA PHE A 647 -8.81 -20.34 -3.36
C PHE A 647 -9.25 -19.05 -2.66
N GLU A 648 -9.53 -17.97 -3.42
CA GLU A 648 -9.99 -16.71 -2.84
C GLU A 648 -11.37 -16.87 -2.18
N LEU A 649 -12.29 -17.50 -2.89
CA LEU A 649 -13.63 -17.79 -2.38
C LEU A 649 -13.58 -18.80 -1.21
N GLN A 650 -12.71 -19.81 -1.28
CA GLN A 650 -12.49 -20.73 -0.15
C GLN A 650 -12.04 -20.01 1.11
N VAL A 651 -11.13 -19.04 1.02
CA VAL A 651 -10.69 -18.24 2.17
C VAL A 651 -11.83 -17.41 2.72
N LYS A 652 -12.61 -16.73 1.88
CA LYS A 652 -13.79 -15.93 2.30
C LYS A 652 -14.82 -16.80 3.04
N ILE A 653 -15.14 -17.97 2.49
CA ILE A 653 -16.11 -18.90 3.09
C ILE A 653 -15.58 -19.45 4.41
N ARG A 654 -14.32 -19.88 4.47
CA ARG A 654 -13.70 -20.41 5.71
C ARG A 654 -13.60 -19.31 6.78
N THR A 655 -13.41 -18.06 6.41
CA THR A 655 -13.46 -16.93 7.32
C THR A 655 -14.85 -16.80 7.96
N GLY A 656 -15.93 -16.83 7.15
CA GLY A 656 -17.29 -16.84 7.66
C GLY A 656 -17.60 -18.06 8.54
N MET A 657 -17.12 -19.24 8.14
CA MET A 657 -17.27 -20.48 8.90
C MET A 657 -16.53 -20.39 10.25
N ALA A 658 -15.30 -19.91 10.26
CA ALA A 658 -14.53 -19.74 11.49
C ALA A 658 -15.21 -18.75 12.44
N HIS A 659 -15.76 -17.67 11.91
CA HIS A 659 -16.55 -16.71 12.70
C HIS A 659 -17.81 -17.34 13.28
N LEU A 660 -18.59 -18.06 12.47
CA LEU A 660 -19.78 -18.78 12.93
C LEU A 660 -19.46 -19.76 14.06
N LEU A 661 -18.46 -20.62 13.82
CA LEU A 661 -18.09 -21.67 14.76
C LEU A 661 -17.55 -21.09 16.07
N ALA A 662 -16.65 -20.11 16.00
CA ALA A 662 -15.99 -19.53 17.16
C ALA A 662 -16.94 -18.68 18.01
N TYR A 663 -17.63 -17.72 17.40
CA TYR A 663 -18.36 -16.68 18.14
C TYR A 663 -19.86 -16.96 18.32
N ARG A 664 -20.48 -17.78 17.47
CA ARG A 664 -21.91 -18.04 17.53
C ARG A 664 -22.24 -19.46 18.05
N LEU A 665 -21.41 -20.45 17.71
CA LEU A 665 -21.61 -21.84 18.11
C LEU A 665 -20.66 -22.28 19.24
N GLY A 666 -19.61 -21.53 19.53
CA GLY A 666 -18.66 -21.83 20.58
C GLY A 666 -17.72 -23.02 20.30
N ASP A 667 -17.67 -23.50 19.05
CA ASP A 667 -16.76 -24.57 18.63
C ASP A 667 -15.43 -23.98 18.17
N VAL A 668 -14.61 -23.58 19.15
CA VAL A 668 -13.28 -22.96 18.93
C VAL A 668 -12.34 -23.96 18.21
N GLU A 669 -12.44 -25.26 18.50
CA GLU A 669 -11.60 -26.27 17.85
C GLU A 669 -11.92 -26.42 16.38
N ALA A 670 -13.21 -26.44 16.01
CA ALA A 670 -13.61 -26.46 14.60
C ALA A 670 -13.18 -25.18 13.86
N ALA A 671 -13.33 -24.02 14.50
CA ALA A 671 -12.84 -22.74 13.94
C ALA A 671 -11.34 -22.80 13.69
N GLN A 672 -10.56 -23.33 14.63
CA GLN A 672 -9.11 -23.48 14.50
C GLN A 672 -8.71 -24.38 13.34
N ARG A 673 -9.48 -25.46 13.06
CA ARG A 673 -9.26 -26.30 11.87
C ARG A 673 -9.45 -25.53 10.57
N HIS A 674 -10.44 -24.63 10.47
CA HIS A 674 -10.63 -23.78 9.31
C HIS A 674 -9.48 -22.76 9.15
N ILE A 675 -8.99 -22.19 10.25
CA ILE A 675 -7.85 -21.26 10.26
C ILE A 675 -6.57 -21.99 9.79
N ALA A 676 -6.30 -23.18 10.31
CA ALA A 676 -5.15 -23.99 9.88
C ALA A 676 -5.23 -24.39 8.39
N ALA A 677 -6.44 -24.71 7.90
CA ALA A 677 -6.63 -24.98 6.47
C ALA A 677 -6.37 -23.75 5.59
N MET A 678 -6.72 -22.55 6.06
CA MET A 678 -6.40 -21.29 5.37
C MET A 678 -4.89 -21.01 5.36
N GLU A 679 -4.18 -21.27 6.46
CA GLU A 679 -2.71 -21.17 6.51
C GLU A 679 -2.02 -21.99 5.43
N ALA A 680 -2.45 -23.24 5.24
CA ALA A 680 -1.88 -24.12 4.22
C ALA A 680 -2.15 -23.64 2.77
N MET A 681 -3.18 -22.83 2.57
CA MET A 681 -3.55 -22.31 1.25
C MET A 681 -2.93 -20.94 0.97
N ILE A 682 -2.70 -20.12 1.98
CA ILE A 682 -2.32 -18.73 1.83
C ILE A 682 -0.94 -18.54 1.18
N ASP A 683 -0.03 -19.49 1.35
CA ASP A 683 1.26 -19.50 0.65
C ASP A 683 1.12 -19.84 -0.84
N ARG A 684 -0.01 -20.47 -1.24
CA ARG A 684 -0.38 -20.73 -2.64
C ARG A 684 -1.10 -19.54 -3.26
N LEU A 685 -1.87 -18.83 -2.47
CA LEU A 685 -2.44 -17.54 -2.84
C LEU A 685 -1.33 -16.50 -2.79
N ARG A 686 -0.79 -16.16 -3.92
CA ARG A 686 0.15 -15.04 -4.07
C ARG A 686 -0.56 -13.68 -3.97
N ASP A 687 -1.85 -13.69 -3.62
CA ASP A 687 -2.66 -12.50 -3.41
C ASP A 687 -2.36 -11.88 -2.03
N PRO A 688 -1.72 -10.69 -1.98
CA PRO A 688 -1.41 -10.01 -0.74
C PRO A 688 -2.67 -9.56 0.02
N HIS A 689 -3.80 -9.32 -0.67
CA HIS A 689 -5.04 -8.89 -0.03
C HIS A 689 -5.70 -10.03 0.75
N ALA A 690 -5.73 -11.24 0.18
CA ALA A 690 -6.23 -12.41 0.88
C ALA A 690 -5.36 -12.75 2.10
N ARG A 691 -4.03 -12.69 1.95
CA ARG A 691 -3.09 -12.91 3.07
C ARG A 691 -3.29 -11.90 4.19
N ARG A 692 -3.46 -10.63 3.86
CA ARG A 692 -3.75 -9.57 4.81
C ARG A 692 -5.03 -9.82 5.60
N ALA A 693 -6.13 -10.13 4.91
CA ALA A 693 -7.42 -10.40 5.56
C ALA A 693 -7.34 -11.59 6.52
N PHE A 694 -6.60 -12.61 6.13
CA PHE A 694 -6.36 -13.79 6.96
C PHE A 694 -5.52 -13.46 8.21
N LEU A 695 -4.45 -12.70 8.09
CA LEU A 695 -3.62 -12.27 9.22
C LEU A 695 -4.44 -11.46 10.24
N MET A 696 -5.33 -10.58 9.76
CA MET A 696 -6.25 -9.83 10.60
C MET A 696 -7.22 -10.76 11.36
N LEU A 697 -7.82 -11.74 10.68
CA LEU A 697 -8.67 -12.74 11.31
C LEU A 697 -7.91 -13.51 12.38
N GLN A 698 -6.70 -13.99 12.08
CA GLN A 698 -5.86 -14.69 13.06
C GLN A 698 -5.55 -13.81 14.27
N GLY A 699 -5.18 -12.55 14.04
CA GLY A 699 -4.89 -11.59 15.12
C GLY A 699 -6.05 -11.53 16.13
N TRP A 700 -7.27 -11.33 15.65
CA TRP A 700 -8.45 -11.27 16.51
C TRP A 700 -8.76 -12.62 17.16
N PHE A 701 -8.65 -13.73 16.44
CA PHE A 701 -8.89 -15.06 16.98
C PHE A 701 -7.94 -15.39 18.14
N TYR A 702 -6.63 -15.17 17.96
CA TYR A 702 -5.65 -15.40 19.02
C TYR A 702 -5.84 -14.45 20.19
N LEU A 703 -6.17 -13.19 19.93
CA LEU A 703 -6.35 -12.19 20.97
C LEU A 703 -7.58 -12.51 21.86
N GLU A 704 -8.76 -12.60 21.26
CA GLU A 704 -10.02 -12.63 22.02
C GLU A 704 -10.37 -14.02 22.54
N LEU A 705 -10.21 -15.06 21.71
CA LEU A 705 -10.65 -16.43 22.01
C LEU A 705 -9.60 -17.24 22.75
N LEU A 706 -8.33 -17.07 22.42
CA LEU A 706 -7.25 -17.84 23.03
C LEU A 706 -6.49 -17.04 24.11
N ALA A 707 -6.72 -15.74 24.23
CA ALA A 707 -6.00 -14.82 25.11
C ALA A 707 -4.46 -14.85 24.87
N ASP A 708 -4.05 -15.16 23.66
CA ASP A 708 -2.65 -15.20 23.24
C ASP A 708 -2.27 -13.88 22.57
N CYS A 709 -1.94 -12.88 23.43
CA CYS A 709 -1.54 -11.55 22.98
C CYS A 709 -0.22 -11.54 22.20
N GLU A 710 0.66 -12.52 22.39
CA GLU A 710 1.96 -12.56 21.72
C GLU A 710 1.80 -12.95 20.25
N THR A 711 1.07 -14.03 20.00
CA THR A 711 0.74 -14.46 18.63
C THR A 711 -0.12 -13.42 17.92
N ALA A 712 -1.12 -12.85 18.60
CA ALA A 712 -1.99 -11.81 18.04
C ALA A 712 -1.18 -10.57 17.59
N GLU A 713 -0.26 -10.08 18.44
CA GLU A 713 0.62 -8.96 18.11
C GLU A 713 1.48 -9.26 16.87
N ALA A 714 2.05 -10.46 16.78
CA ALA A 714 2.82 -10.88 15.63
C ALA A 714 1.97 -10.85 14.34
N ARG A 715 0.72 -11.35 14.40
CA ARG A 715 -0.19 -11.37 13.23
C ARG A 715 -0.63 -9.97 12.82
N PHE A 716 -1.01 -9.11 13.77
CA PHE A 716 -1.36 -7.72 13.46
C PHE A 716 -0.17 -6.93 12.91
N SER A 717 1.04 -7.15 13.43
CA SER A 717 2.26 -6.51 12.92
C SER A 717 2.57 -6.97 11.49
N GLU A 718 2.46 -8.27 11.19
CA GLU A 718 2.65 -8.81 9.84
C GLU A 718 1.57 -8.26 8.87
N ALA A 719 0.31 -8.18 9.32
CA ALA A 719 -0.78 -7.58 8.56
C ALA A 719 -0.53 -6.10 8.25
N GLN A 720 -0.06 -5.33 9.25
CA GLN A 720 0.29 -3.93 9.09
C GLN A 720 1.43 -3.73 8.08
N ASP A 721 2.49 -4.53 8.15
CA ASP A 721 3.62 -4.45 7.23
C ASP A 721 3.22 -4.84 5.81
N LEU A 722 2.34 -5.82 5.66
CA LEU A 722 1.78 -6.18 4.37
C LEU A 722 0.88 -5.07 3.82
N ALA A 723 0.00 -4.51 4.68
CA ALA A 723 -0.88 -3.40 4.32
C ALA A 723 -0.11 -2.14 3.89
N ARG A 724 1.03 -1.84 4.53
CA ARG A 724 1.93 -0.76 4.09
C ARG A 724 2.48 -1.02 2.69
N ARG A 725 2.87 -2.26 2.38
CA ARG A 725 3.42 -2.64 1.06
C ARG A 725 2.39 -2.57 -0.06
N ILE A 726 1.12 -2.88 0.23
CA ILE A 726 0.03 -2.83 -0.75
C ILE A 726 -0.77 -1.52 -0.67
N HIS A 727 -0.28 -0.56 0.10
CA HIS A 727 -0.89 0.76 0.29
C HIS A 727 -2.37 0.72 0.74
N ASP A 728 -2.68 -0.13 1.72
CA ASP A 728 -4.02 -0.25 2.31
C ASP A 728 -4.11 0.43 3.68
N PRO A 729 -4.55 1.71 3.76
CA PRO A 729 -4.64 2.45 5.01
C PRO A 729 -5.70 1.90 5.96
N SER A 730 -6.80 1.37 5.43
CA SER A 730 -7.88 0.80 6.25
C SER A 730 -7.34 -0.33 7.11
N THR A 731 -6.59 -1.26 6.49
CA THR A 731 -5.97 -2.35 7.26
C THR A 731 -4.84 -1.86 8.17
N ILE A 732 -4.09 -0.84 7.78
CA ILE A 732 -3.07 -0.25 8.67
C ILE A 732 -3.73 0.24 9.96
N SER A 733 -4.83 0.98 9.86
CA SER A 733 -5.60 1.47 11.01
C SER A 733 -6.21 0.33 11.82
N ALA A 734 -6.82 -0.67 11.15
CA ALA A 734 -7.38 -1.84 11.82
C ALA A 734 -6.33 -2.70 12.53
N ALA A 735 -5.14 -2.87 11.95
CA ALA A 735 -4.06 -3.60 12.59
C ALA A 735 -3.49 -2.84 13.79
N ARG A 736 -3.36 -1.51 13.70
CA ARG A 736 -2.98 -0.66 14.83
C ARG A 736 -4.00 -0.73 15.97
N TYR A 737 -5.28 -0.76 15.63
CA TYR A 737 -6.35 -0.95 16.58
C TYR A 737 -6.21 -2.30 17.31
N GLY A 738 -5.96 -3.39 16.57
CA GLY A 738 -5.66 -4.71 17.17
C GLY A 738 -4.42 -4.69 18.07
N LEU A 739 -3.35 -3.99 17.68
CA LEU A 739 -2.14 -3.82 18.49
C LEU A 739 -2.42 -3.03 19.78
N ALA A 740 -3.25 -1.98 19.70
CA ALA A 740 -3.68 -1.22 20.87
C ALA A 740 -4.49 -2.08 21.85
N PHE A 741 -5.30 -3.01 21.34
CA PHE A 741 -5.98 -4.02 22.18
C PHE A 741 -5.01 -5.01 22.80
N CYS A 742 -3.95 -5.42 22.13
CA CYS A 742 -2.91 -6.25 22.75
C CYS A 742 -2.26 -5.53 23.93
N ASP A 743 -1.95 -4.24 23.78
CA ASP A 743 -1.43 -3.42 24.90
C ASP A 743 -2.46 -3.26 26.03
N TYR A 744 -3.74 -3.05 25.67
CA TYR A 744 -4.83 -2.95 26.64
C TYR A 744 -5.00 -4.22 27.48
N PHE A 745 -4.99 -5.40 26.88
CA PHE A 745 -5.11 -6.68 27.58
C PHE A 745 -3.89 -7.03 28.43
N ARG A 746 -2.70 -6.54 28.06
CA ARG A 746 -1.48 -6.66 28.86
C ARG A 746 -1.39 -5.65 30.01
N GLY A 747 -2.32 -4.69 30.09
CA GLY A 747 -2.33 -3.65 31.12
C GLY A 747 -1.41 -2.46 30.81
N HIS A 748 -0.89 -2.33 29.61
CA HIS A 748 -0.10 -1.17 29.14
C HIS A 748 -1.02 0.00 28.81
N LEU A 749 -1.88 0.38 29.76
CA LEU A 749 -2.99 1.33 29.54
C LEU A 749 -2.57 2.70 29.01
N PRO A 750 -1.45 3.33 29.47
CA PRO A 750 -1.02 4.62 28.91
C PRO A 750 -0.73 4.55 27.41
N LYS A 751 -0.05 3.48 26.95
CA LYS A 751 0.30 3.26 25.56
C LYS A 751 -0.94 2.96 24.71
N ALA A 752 -1.83 2.10 25.21
CA ALA A 752 -3.09 1.77 24.56
C ALA A 752 -3.96 3.03 24.38
N ARG A 753 -4.09 3.87 25.42
CA ARG A 753 -4.83 5.12 25.38
C ARG A 753 -4.32 6.06 24.30
N GLU A 754 -3.02 6.34 24.28
CA GLU A 754 -2.39 7.23 23.29
C GLU A 754 -2.67 6.77 21.87
N GLU A 755 -2.61 5.46 21.63
CA GLU A 755 -2.86 4.91 20.29
C GLU A 755 -4.35 4.97 19.94
N PHE A 756 -5.27 4.70 20.85
CA PHE A 756 -6.70 4.86 20.61
C PHE A 756 -7.09 6.32 20.35
N GLU A 757 -6.56 7.29 21.09
CA GLU A 757 -6.78 8.73 20.84
C GLU A 757 -6.29 9.15 19.47
N ARG A 758 -5.10 8.68 19.06
CA ARG A 758 -4.53 8.97 17.74
C ARG A 758 -5.36 8.38 16.62
N LEU A 759 -5.78 7.12 16.75
CA LEU A 759 -6.64 6.46 15.78
C LEU A 759 -7.99 7.15 15.65
N ALA A 760 -8.61 7.53 16.79
CA ALA A 760 -9.87 8.25 16.79
C ALA A 760 -9.79 9.57 16.02
N GLY A 761 -8.70 10.33 16.20
CA GLY A 761 -8.44 11.56 15.45
C GLY A 761 -8.30 11.32 13.95
N GLU A 762 -7.55 10.29 13.56
CA GLU A 762 -7.35 9.90 12.15
C GLU A 762 -8.67 9.43 11.51
N MET A 763 -9.44 8.59 12.20
CA MET A 763 -10.72 8.08 11.71
C MET A 763 -11.78 9.18 11.60
N ASN A 764 -11.82 10.11 12.55
CA ASN A 764 -12.70 11.27 12.49
C ASN A 764 -12.36 12.16 11.28
N ALA A 765 -11.07 12.43 11.06
CA ALA A 765 -10.61 13.18 9.89
C ALA A 765 -10.95 12.47 8.56
N ALA A 766 -11.00 11.14 8.57
CA ALA A 766 -11.42 10.32 7.43
C ALA A 766 -12.96 10.20 7.27
N GLY A 767 -13.75 10.76 8.20
CA GLY A 767 -15.22 10.66 8.16
C GLY A 767 -15.77 9.30 8.62
N LEU A 768 -14.94 8.47 9.27
CA LEU A 768 -15.32 7.16 9.83
C LEU A 768 -15.81 7.34 11.27
N SER A 769 -17.00 7.94 11.41
CA SER A 769 -17.51 8.39 12.72
C SER A 769 -17.75 7.25 13.71
N ALA A 770 -18.22 6.08 13.24
CA ALA A 770 -18.49 4.92 14.09
C ALA A 770 -17.19 4.36 14.70
N ASP A 771 -16.17 4.18 13.89
CA ASP A 771 -14.87 3.66 14.34
C ASP A 771 -14.16 4.66 15.27
N ALA A 772 -14.30 5.96 14.99
CA ALA A 772 -13.77 7.02 15.85
C ALA A 772 -14.43 7.00 17.25
N ILE A 773 -15.74 6.79 17.32
CA ILE A 773 -16.48 6.65 18.60
C ILE A 773 -15.94 5.47 19.42
N GLU A 774 -15.72 4.34 18.77
CA GLU A 774 -15.19 3.15 19.45
C GLU A 774 -13.78 3.38 20.00
N CYS A 775 -12.91 4.02 19.23
CA CYS A 775 -11.57 4.38 19.68
C CYS A 775 -11.62 5.39 20.85
N TRP A 776 -12.46 6.41 20.81
CA TRP A 776 -12.65 7.37 21.91
C TRP A 776 -13.21 6.69 23.16
N TRP A 777 -14.12 5.72 23.00
CA TRP A 777 -14.61 4.91 24.10
C TRP A 777 -13.49 4.12 24.78
N MET A 778 -12.62 3.45 24.01
CA MET A 778 -11.48 2.71 24.55
C MET A 778 -10.47 3.62 25.25
N ALA A 779 -10.26 4.82 24.72
CA ALA A 779 -9.42 5.83 25.38
C ALA A 779 -10.02 6.29 26.72
N ALA A 780 -11.35 6.51 26.75
CA ALA A 780 -12.06 6.85 27.99
C ALA A 780 -11.96 5.73 29.05
N GLU A 781 -12.10 4.47 28.64
CA GLU A 781 -11.95 3.33 29.52
C GLU A 781 -10.53 3.21 30.06
N CYS A 782 -9.52 3.34 29.23
CA CYS A 782 -8.12 3.36 29.68
C CYS A 782 -7.89 4.47 30.71
N SER A 783 -8.42 5.67 30.47
CA SER A 783 -8.31 6.80 31.42
C SER A 783 -8.98 6.52 32.77
N LEU A 784 -10.18 5.92 32.75
CA LEU A 784 -10.85 5.51 33.97
C LEU A 784 -10.06 4.47 34.75
N ARG A 785 -9.53 3.44 34.13
CA ARG A 785 -8.71 2.41 34.75
C ARG A 785 -7.41 2.97 35.35
N LEU A 786 -6.85 4.01 34.73
CA LEU A 786 -5.68 4.76 35.23
C LEU A 786 -6.01 5.74 36.36
N GLY A 787 -7.28 6.00 36.64
CA GLY A 787 -7.71 7.04 37.59
C GLY A 787 -7.57 8.46 37.06
N ASP A 788 -7.36 8.63 35.76
CA ASP A 788 -7.27 9.94 35.11
C ASP A 788 -8.67 10.41 34.69
N LEU A 789 -9.34 11.11 35.63
CA LEU A 789 -10.68 11.64 35.37
C LEU A 789 -10.73 12.74 34.34
N SER A 790 -9.66 13.54 34.20
CA SER A 790 -9.59 14.60 33.23
C SER A 790 -9.54 14.02 31.82
N GLY A 791 -8.68 13.00 31.61
CA GLY A 791 -8.61 12.26 30.34
C GLY A 791 -9.92 11.54 30.00
N PHE A 792 -10.60 10.98 31.02
CA PHE A 792 -11.92 10.39 30.82
C PHE A 792 -12.96 11.42 30.36
N GLU A 793 -13.06 12.59 31.03
CA GLU A 793 -14.02 13.64 30.66
C GLU A 793 -13.75 14.18 29.24
N GLU A 794 -12.50 14.32 28.86
CA GLU A 794 -12.12 14.76 27.50
C GLU A 794 -12.53 13.73 26.45
N ALA A 795 -12.17 12.47 26.60
CA ALA A 795 -12.54 11.41 25.66
C ALA A 795 -14.06 11.21 25.59
N ALA A 796 -14.77 11.25 26.75
CA ALA A 796 -16.23 11.17 26.81
C ALA A 796 -16.92 12.36 26.13
N ALA A 797 -16.33 13.55 26.16
CA ALA A 797 -16.84 14.72 25.44
C ALA A 797 -16.74 14.52 23.94
N ARG A 798 -15.64 13.93 23.46
CA ARG A 798 -15.44 13.61 22.03
C ARG A 798 -16.49 12.61 21.50
N VAL A 799 -16.80 11.55 22.25
CA VAL A 799 -17.85 10.59 21.88
C VAL A 799 -19.22 11.28 21.65
N ARG A 800 -19.47 12.42 22.30
CA ARG A 800 -20.73 13.15 22.23
C ARG A 800 -20.75 14.32 21.25
N GLU A 801 -19.69 14.56 20.52
CA GLU A 801 -19.66 15.65 19.53
C GLU A 801 -20.79 15.49 18.49
N PRO A 802 -21.57 16.55 18.21
CA PRO A 802 -22.76 16.45 17.34
C PRO A 802 -22.46 15.99 15.89
N GLY A 803 -21.21 16.13 15.45
CA GLY A 803 -20.77 15.68 14.12
C GLY A 803 -20.48 14.17 14.05
N LEU A 804 -20.21 13.53 15.18
CA LEU A 804 -19.93 12.09 15.27
C LEU A 804 -21.21 11.25 15.43
N VAL A 805 -22.30 11.84 15.93
CA VAL A 805 -23.56 11.16 16.29
C VAL A 805 -24.64 11.36 15.20
N THR A 806 -24.29 11.54 13.96
CA THR A 806 -25.26 11.70 12.86
C THR A 806 -25.47 10.37 12.13
N GLY A 807 -26.55 9.67 12.46
CA GLY A 807 -27.05 8.46 11.77
C GLY A 807 -27.56 7.40 12.74
N ALA A 808 -28.35 6.47 12.22
CA ALA A 808 -28.85 5.29 12.94
C ALA A 808 -27.73 4.31 13.39
N GLU A 809 -26.52 4.56 12.97
CA GLU A 809 -25.30 3.74 13.24
C GLU A 809 -24.54 4.16 14.50
N ALA A 810 -24.88 5.29 15.13
CA ALA A 810 -24.29 5.66 16.42
C ALA A 810 -24.72 4.62 17.44
N ARG A 811 -23.84 3.72 17.83
CA ARG A 811 -24.13 2.67 18.83
C ARG A 811 -24.51 3.35 20.16
N PRO A 812 -25.80 3.42 20.47
CA PRO A 812 -26.29 4.24 21.60
C PRO A 812 -25.75 3.76 22.95
N PHE A 813 -25.24 2.52 22.99
CA PHE A 813 -24.73 1.86 24.19
C PHE A 813 -23.50 2.53 24.80
N HIS A 814 -22.54 2.96 23.98
CA HIS A 814 -21.35 3.67 24.46
C HIS A 814 -21.74 5.00 25.12
N VAL A 815 -22.64 5.74 24.48
CA VAL A 815 -23.14 7.03 24.98
C VAL A 815 -23.92 6.85 26.27
N LEU A 816 -24.75 5.80 26.35
CA LEU A 816 -25.58 5.51 27.52
C LEU A 816 -24.74 5.04 28.70
N ALA A 817 -23.74 4.18 28.47
CA ALA A 817 -22.79 3.76 29.50
C ALA A 817 -22.00 4.96 30.07
N LEU A 818 -21.49 5.85 29.18
CA LEU A 818 -20.82 7.07 29.59
C LEU A 818 -21.73 7.96 30.48
N ARG A 819 -23.00 8.14 30.09
CA ARG A 819 -23.96 8.91 30.89
C ARG A 819 -24.16 8.31 32.30
N GLY A 820 -24.22 6.99 32.39
CA GLY A 820 -24.31 6.28 33.67
C GLY A 820 -23.11 6.55 34.58
N ILE A 821 -21.93 6.42 34.03
CA ILE A 821 -20.65 6.66 34.73
C ILE A 821 -20.52 8.14 35.15
N GLU A 822 -20.80 9.07 34.22
CA GLU A 822 -20.71 10.51 34.51
C GLU A 822 -21.67 10.98 35.62
N ARG A 823 -22.92 10.48 35.59
CA ARG A 823 -23.87 10.78 36.66
C ARG A 823 -23.38 10.25 38.02
N PHE A 824 -22.82 9.05 38.01
CA PHE A 824 -22.22 8.48 39.19
C PHE A 824 -21.08 9.37 39.75
N LEU A 825 -20.17 9.81 38.89
CA LEU A 825 -19.05 10.70 39.26
C LEU A 825 -19.51 12.06 39.81
N ARG A 826 -20.66 12.55 39.34
CA ARG A 826 -21.29 13.79 39.88
C ARG A 826 -22.09 13.58 41.17
N GLY A 827 -22.11 12.36 41.70
CA GLY A 827 -22.84 12.01 42.92
C GLY A 827 -24.33 11.69 42.70
N ASP A 828 -24.83 11.74 41.47
CA ASP A 828 -26.21 11.41 41.10
C ASP A 828 -26.35 9.88 40.97
N ARG A 829 -26.44 9.18 42.10
CA ARG A 829 -26.52 7.72 42.10
C ARG A 829 -27.83 7.18 41.55
N GLU A 830 -28.96 7.86 41.81
CA GLU A 830 -30.28 7.47 41.28
C GLU A 830 -30.34 7.68 39.75
N GLY A 831 -29.85 8.81 39.30
CA GLY A 831 -29.77 9.09 37.86
C GLY A 831 -28.80 8.17 37.12
N SER A 832 -27.71 7.71 37.78
CA SER A 832 -26.80 6.70 37.22
C SER A 832 -27.50 5.35 37.01
N ARG A 833 -28.22 4.86 38.04
CA ARG A 833 -29.02 3.64 37.95
C ARG A 833 -30.06 3.72 36.85
N ALA A 834 -30.84 4.82 36.82
CA ALA A 834 -31.84 5.03 35.79
C ALA A 834 -31.25 5.01 34.37
N ALA A 835 -30.05 5.60 34.18
CA ALA A 835 -29.38 5.60 32.88
C ALA A 835 -28.95 4.19 32.39
N PHE A 836 -28.41 3.38 33.33
CA PHE A 836 -28.05 1.99 33.00
C PHE A 836 -29.30 1.11 32.75
N ASP A 837 -30.35 1.27 33.57
CA ASP A 837 -31.61 0.54 33.41
C ASP A 837 -32.28 0.90 32.06
N ASP A 838 -32.25 2.18 31.66
CA ASP A 838 -32.78 2.63 30.35
C ASP A 838 -31.94 2.04 29.21
N ALA A 839 -30.60 2.00 29.36
CA ALA A 839 -29.70 1.41 28.40
C ALA A 839 -29.98 -0.09 28.18
N LEU A 840 -30.12 -0.84 29.27
CA LEU A 840 -30.40 -2.27 29.21
C LEU A 840 -31.79 -2.56 28.63
N ARG A 841 -32.83 -1.79 29.05
CA ARG A 841 -34.16 -1.90 28.45
C ARG A 841 -34.19 -1.57 26.97
N GLY A 842 -33.50 -0.54 26.56
CA GLY A 842 -33.34 -0.19 25.15
C GLY A 842 -32.68 -1.32 24.37
N ALA A 843 -31.67 -1.96 24.92
CA ALA A 843 -31.01 -3.10 24.32
C ALA A 843 -31.95 -4.33 24.13
N GLU A 844 -32.90 -4.53 25.04
CA GLU A 844 -33.88 -5.63 24.98
C GLU A 844 -35.04 -5.34 24.03
N GLN A 845 -35.43 -4.07 23.85
CA GLN A 845 -36.64 -3.66 23.12
C GLN A 845 -36.43 -3.44 21.61
N THR A 846 -35.21 -3.24 21.16
CA THR A 846 -34.96 -2.91 19.75
C THR A 846 -35.13 -4.09 18.77
N GLY A 847 -35.40 -5.31 19.24
CA GLY A 847 -35.54 -6.49 18.38
C GLY A 847 -34.28 -6.84 17.59
N VAL A 848 -33.36 -5.91 17.53
CA VAL A 848 -31.96 -6.14 17.10
C VAL A 848 -31.29 -6.73 18.33
N VAL A 849 -30.92 -8.02 18.28
CA VAL A 849 -30.09 -8.60 19.33
C VAL A 849 -28.77 -7.83 19.29
N PRO A 850 -28.55 -6.90 20.24
CA PRO A 850 -27.28 -6.19 20.30
C PRO A 850 -26.21 -7.26 20.46
N ASP A 851 -25.02 -6.99 19.93
CA ASP A 851 -23.88 -7.85 20.18
C ASP A 851 -23.88 -8.23 21.67
N PRO A 852 -24.04 -9.52 22.02
CA PRO A 852 -24.14 -9.91 23.42
C PRO A 852 -22.96 -9.40 24.26
N ALA A 853 -21.76 -9.22 23.66
CA ALA A 853 -20.63 -8.63 24.32
C ALA A 853 -20.89 -7.18 24.77
N LEU A 854 -21.58 -6.36 23.96
CA LEU A 854 -21.94 -4.99 24.31
C LEU A 854 -22.91 -4.94 25.50
N VAL A 855 -23.89 -5.85 25.51
CA VAL A 855 -24.80 -5.98 26.67
C VAL A 855 -24.03 -6.41 27.91
N GLY A 856 -23.08 -7.33 27.75
CA GLY A 856 -22.14 -7.71 28.81
C GLY A 856 -21.37 -6.51 29.36
N PHE A 857 -20.90 -5.60 28.53
CA PHE A 857 -20.22 -4.38 28.97
C PHE A 857 -21.12 -3.43 29.74
N LEU A 858 -22.37 -3.22 29.31
CA LEU A 858 -23.32 -2.41 30.08
C LEU A 858 -23.50 -2.99 31.48
N HIS A 859 -23.71 -4.30 31.59
CA HIS A 859 -23.79 -4.97 32.89
C HIS A 859 -22.52 -4.81 33.72
N PHE A 860 -21.34 -4.85 33.09
CA PHE A 860 -20.07 -4.70 33.77
C PHE A 860 -19.92 -3.31 34.40
N TYR A 861 -20.10 -2.23 33.64
CA TYR A 861 -19.99 -0.88 34.20
C TYR A 861 -21.07 -0.59 35.24
N TYR A 862 -22.27 -1.11 35.03
CA TYR A 862 -23.33 -1.00 36.03
C TYR A 862 -22.94 -1.70 37.34
N ALA A 863 -22.41 -2.91 37.24
CA ALA A 863 -21.93 -3.66 38.42
C ALA A 863 -20.84 -2.90 39.19
N VAL A 864 -19.88 -2.32 38.49
CA VAL A 864 -18.80 -1.51 39.10
C VAL A 864 -19.38 -0.31 39.83
N THR A 865 -20.31 0.44 39.26
CA THR A 865 -20.95 1.60 39.89
C THR A 865 -21.79 1.20 41.14
N LEU A 866 -22.52 0.07 41.06
CA LEU A 866 -23.28 -0.49 42.17
C LEU A 866 -22.38 -0.92 43.35
N ARG A 867 -21.25 -1.58 43.02
CA ARG A 867 -20.29 -1.98 44.05
C ARG A 867 -19.65 -0.80 44.79
N VAL A 868 -19.31 0.23 44.04
CA VAL A 868 -18.80 1.48 44.65
C VAL A 868 -19.89 2.21 45.45
N ALA A 869 -21.15 2.08 45.05
CA ALA A 869 -22.29 2.61 45.81
C ALA A 869 -22.62 1.82 47.10
N GLY A 870 -22.04 0.62 47.27
CA GLY A 870 -22.29 -0.27 48.40
C GLY A 870 -23.45 -1.26 48.22
N ASP A 871 -23.93 -1.47 47.01
CA ASP A 871 -24.98 -2.44 46.67
C ASP A 871 -24.33 -3.71 46.06
N ASP A 872 -23.61 -4.45 46.95
CA ASP A 872 -22.85 -5.63 46.54
C ASP A 872 -23.71 -6.76 45.95
N ALA A 873 -24.97 -6.89 46.44
CA ALA A 873 -25.86 -7.93 45.94
C ALA A 873 -26.32 -7.69 44.50
N ALA A 874 -26.69 -6.44 44.17
CA ALA A 874 -27.02 -6.08 42.79
C ALA A 874 -25.79 -6.13 41.86
N ALA A 875 -24.62 -5.68 42.35
CA ALA A 875 -23.38 -5.77 41.61
C ALA A 875 -23.04 -7.22 41.21
N GLU A 876 -23.14 -8.16 42.15
CA GLU A 876 -22.86 -9.59 41.91
C GLU A 876 -23.81 -10.20 40.89
N ALA A 877 -25.10 -9.82 40.92
CA ALA A 877 -26.08 -10.28 39.94
C ALA A 877 -25.70 -9.84 38.49
N HIS A 878 -25.27 -8.60 38.32
CA HIS A 878 -24.79 -8.10 37.03
C HIS A 878 -23.48 -8.76 36.59
N LEU A 879 -22.49 -8.94 37.49
CA LEU A 879 -21.24 -9.63 37.18
C LEU A 879 -21.45 -11.10 36.79
N LYS A 880 -22.42 -11.76 37.43
CA LYS A 880 -22.82 -13.12 37.01
C LYS A 880 -23.29 -13.11 35.56
N ARG A 881 -24.11 -12.14 35.17
CA ARG A 881 -24.60 -11.99 33.79
C ARG A 881 -23.46 -11.72 32.80
N VAL A 882 -22.52 -10.85 33.13
CA VAL A 882 -21.31 -10.62 32.34
C VAL A 882 -20.53 -11.92 32.11
N ASN A 883 -20.27 -12.68 33.20
CA ASN A 883 -19.56 -13.95 33.10
C ASN A 883 -20.31 -14.99 32.23
N GLU A 884 -21.65 -15.04 32.31
CA GLU A 884 -22.47 -15.92 31.48
C GLU A 884 -22.29 -15.55 30.00
N VAL A 885 -22.39 -14.25 29.66
CA VAL A 885 -22.25 -13.75 28.30
C VAL A 885 -20.86 -14.01 27.75
N LEU A 886 -19.80 -13.63 28.46
CA LEU A 886 -18.42 -13.80 28.01
C LEU A 886 -18.04 -15.28 27.84
N ARG A 887 -18.55 -16.15 28.73
CA ARG A 887 -18.35 -17.61 28.59
C ARG A 887 -19.11 -18.20 27.41
N ALA A 888 -20.35 -17.77 27.18
CA ALA A 888 -21.13 -18.21 26.03
C ALA A 888 -20.48 -17.82 24.70
N GLN A 889 -19.75 -16.71 24.67
CA GLN A 889 -19.02 -16.23 23.51
C GLN A 889 -17.54 -16.65 23.49
N HIS A 890 -17.08 -17.43 24.43
CA HIS A 890 -15.69 -17.90 24.55
C HIS A 890 -14.62 -16.79 24.56
N LEU A 891 -14.95 -15.58 25.04
CA LEU A 891 -14.06 -14.41 25.08
C LEU A 891 -13.07 -14.52 26.24
N GLN A 892 -12.05 -15.39 26.09
CA GLN A 892 -11.10 -15.74 27.17
C GLN A 892 -10.27 -14.53 27.64
N ALA A 893 -9.81 -13.68 26.72
CA ALA A 893 -9.04 -12.49 27.10
C ALA A 893 -9.84 -11.55 27.99
N ARG A 894 -11.12 -11.36 27.69
CA ARG A 894 -12.03 -10.53 28.47
C ARG A 894 -12.38 -11.15 29.80
N LEU A 895 -12.56 -12.47 29.87
CA LEU A 895 -12.77 -13.19 31.12
C LEU A 895 -11.58 -13.09 32.07
N GLN A 896 -10.36 -13.13 31.57
CA GLN A 896 -9.14 -12.96 32.34
C GLN A 896 -8.97 -11.52 32.85
N LEU A 897 -9.35 -10.53 32.03
CA LEU A 897 -9.25 -9.12 32.35
C LEU A 897 -10.30 -8.66 33.38
N LEU A 898 -11.49 -9.29 33.38
CA LEU A 898 -12.65 -8.85 34.17
C LEU A 898 -12.36 -8.53 35.65
N PRO A 899 -11.70 -9.40 36.44
CA PRO A 899 -11.41 -9.13 37.83
C PRO A 899 -10.42 -7.96 38.05
N ILE A 900 -9.49 -7.79 37.09
CA ILE A 900 -8.48 -6.72 37.12
C ILE A 900 -9.16 -5.38 36.83
N ALA A 901 -9.92 -5.29 35.75
CA ALA A 901 -10.65 -4.09 35.35
C ALA A 901 -11.68 -3.67 36.39
N GLU A 902 -12.42 -4.63 37.00
CA GLU A 902 -13.37 -4.34 38.07
C GLU A 902 -12.69 -3.68 39.26
N ARG A 903 -11.54 -4.18 39.69
CA ARG A 903 -10.79 -3.61 40.82
C ARG A 903 -10.30 -2.20 40.50
N GLU A 904 -9.62 -2.01 39.37
CA GLU A 904 -9.06 -0.74 38.92
C GLU A 904 -10.14 0.34 38.79
N LEU A 905 -11.24 0.02 38.11
CA LEU A 905 -12.36 0.93 37.95
C LEU A 905 -13.05 1.26 39.27
N SER A 906 -13.23 0.26 40.15
CA SER A 906 -13.82 0.49 41.48
C SER A 906 -12.95 1.41 42.34
N GLU A 907 -11.63 1.24 42.29
CA GLU A 907 -10.69 2.13 43.00
C GLU A 907 -10.75 3.56 42.44
N SER A 908 -10.73 3.71 41.13
CA SER A 908 -10.80 5.01 40.47
C SER A 908 -12.11 5.75 40.76
N LEU A 909 -13.25 5.06 40.67
CA LEU A 909 -14.56 5.65 40.99
C LEU A 909 -14.73 5.98 42.46
N ARG A 910 -14.17 5.19 43.39
CA ARG A 910 -14.16 5.53 44.84
C ARG A 910 -13.36 6.79 45.12
N CYS A 911 -12.15 6.89 44.53
CA CYS A 911 -11.31 8.08 44.69
C CYS A 911 -11.99 9.34 44.16
N ALA A 912 -12.67 9.21 43.04
CA ALA A 912 -13.39 10.30 42.39
C ALA A 912 -14.65 10.76 43.11
N SER A 913 -15.38 9.82 43.75
CA SER A 913 -16.65 10.09 44.45
C SER A 913 -16.47 10.44 45.94
N ALA A 914 -15.24 10.42 46.45
CA ALA A 914 -14.96 10.85 47.85
C ALA A 914 -15.26 12.36 48.00
N PRO A 915 -15.97 12.80 49.01
CA PRO A 915 -16.20 14.22 49.26
C PRO A 915 -14.84 14.92 49.42
N ARG A 916 -14.55 15.92 48.61
CA ARG A 916 -13.37 16.79 48.70
C ARG A 916 -13.43 17.66 49.96
#